data_4e0a8b0d6e69712b1597e117db1eef61
#
_entry.id   4e0a8b0d6e69712b1597e117db1eef61
#
_cell.length_a   1.000
_cell.length_b   1.000
_cell.length_c   1.000
_cell.angle_alpha   90.00
_cell.angle_beta   90.00
_cell.angle_gamma   90.00
#
_symmetry.space_group_name_H-M   'P 1'
#
loop_
_entity.id
_entity.type
_entity.pdbx_description
1 polymer ?
#
loop_
_entity_poly.entity_id
_entity_poly.type
_entity_poly.pdbx_seq_one_letter_code
_entity_poly.pdbx_strand_id
1 'polypeptide(L)'
;MPLTDNSQFALNLPIQVRIIPRLLHFRNPAGTSRGIYLHHRVWYVLLTSPANHSLYGLGECAPLHDLSAEYDAHYETFLHAVSRRVEQSRRLDREALRNHPSVLFGFETAFLSARASLRGESHLTLLPTPFSLGQTGIPINGLVWMGTYEEMRCRMQEKLREGFRCIKIKIGAIDFNDEIRLLRLLRQDFSPADLQLRVDANGAFSPEEAPARLRELSAFGIHSIEQPIRPRQWDVMARLCRESPIPIALDEELIGVNHPREKERLLRELRPQYLVLKPTLHGGMAGTEEWMRLSARHGIPYWVTSALESNVGLNAVAQLTAYAAEKIWRENAPENAAPLPATHGLGTGQLYLKNYTATRLVIKSGVLHDLTLPQSAFAREVEEFKREWHSPAPFLTVHTSGSTGTPRPLRVLKTHMSASAQKTCRFLGLQPGDTALLCLPLQYIAGKMMVVRSLVSHLRLLAVCPTGRPFAQLHASPVFAALTPFQVSQTLKSPRETTLLRGVRHLIIGGGPISPQLESALADFPNNVWSTYGMTETLSHIALRRVSGPHRSQRYTALPGVTLQTDQRHCLVITSPDIGAHRLATNDIAQLSPDASSFLILGRCDNVVCSGGLKHQVEELEARLQSSLPCPFFFTGVPDAVLGEALTLVCQAPPTQEALLRERCRAKLTRHEMPKHIVFLPCLPMTETGKPARAEIKRQAMEAMEENKGGERG
;
A
#
# COMPACT_ATOMS: atom_id res chain seq x y z
N MET A 1 12.17 -19.79 3.58
CA MET A 1 12.15 -21.20 3.11
C MET A 1 12.78 -21.26 1.74
N PRO A 2 13.62 -22.23 1.41
CA PRO A 2 14.25 -22.31 0.09
C PRO A 2 13.21 -22.52 -1.00
N LEU A 3 13.40 -21.94 -2.19
CA LEU A 3 12.52 -22.13 -3.36
C LEU A 3 12.52 -23.59 -3.86
N THR A 4 13.48 -24.38 -3.42
CA THR A 4 13.53 -25.83 -3.71
C THR A 4 12.48 -26.64 -2.94
N ASP A 5 11.84 -26.06 -1.92
CA ASP A 5 10.80 -26.74 -1.14
C ASP A 5 9.47 -26.76 -1.93
N ASN A 6 9.13 -27.93 -2.45
CA ASN A 6 7.89 -28.15 -3.21
C ASN A 6 6.61 -27.94 -2.38
N SER A 7 6.69 -27.91 -1.04
CA SER A 7 5.53 -27.60 -0.20
C SER A 7 5.01 -26.19 -0.41
N GLN A 8 5.85 -25.26 -0.87
CA GLN A 8 5.47 -23.89 -1.19
C GLN A 8 4.51 -23.80 -2.40
N PHE A 9 4.52 -24.80 -3.25
CA PHE A 9 3.74 -24.89 -4.49
C PHE A 9 2.56 -25.86 -4.35
N ALA A 10 1.99 -25.95 -3.14
CA ALA A 10 0.79 -26.69 -2.81
C ALA A 10 -0.10 -25.88 -1.86
N LEU A 11 -1.42 -25.96 -2.03
CA LEU A 11 -2.41 -25.27 -1.19
C LEU A 11 -3.43 -26.29 -0.67
N ASN A 12 -3.76 -26.23 0.63
CA ASN A 12 -4.68 -27.16 1.28
C ASN A 12 -6.16 -26.73 1.15
N LEU A 13 -6.48 -25.86 0.19
CA LEU A 13 -7.81 -25.30 -0.07
C LEU A 13 -8.21 -25.61 -1.51
N PRO A 14 -9.52 -25.67 -1.82
CA PRO A 14 -9.98 -25.61 -3.21
C PRO A 14 -9.51 -24.30 -3.86
N ILE A 15 -8.95 -24.40 -5.05
CA ILE A 15 -8.48 -23.24 -5.82
C ILE A 15 -9.14 -23.18 -7.18
N GLN A 16 -9.29 -21.97 -7.69
CA GLN A 16 -9.70 -21.65 -9.05
C GLN A 16 -8.58 -20.88 -9.73
N VAL A 17 -8.32 -21.20 -10.98
CA VAL A 17 -7.29 -20.58 -11.80
C VAL A 17 -7.93 -19.85 -12.98
N ARG A 18 -7.66 -18.56 -13.11
CA ARG A 18 -8.08 -17.77 -14.26
C ARG A 18 -6.87 -17.31 -15.04
N ILE A 19 -6.89 -17.55 -16.36
CA ILE A 19 -5.89 -17.05 -17.30
C ILE A 19 -6.44 -15.79 -17.95
N ILE A 20 -5.68 -14.69 -17.87
CA ILE A 20 -6.11 -13.38 -18.36
C ILE A 20 -5.09 -12.87 -19.38
N PRO A 21 -5.36 -12.98 -20.69
CA PRO A 21 -4.46 -12.46 -21.71
C PRO A 21 -4.36 -10.93 -21.66
N ARG A 22 -3.18 -10.40 -21.93
CA ARG A 22 -2.92 -8.96 -22.05
C ARG A 22 -1.96 -8.70 -23.20
N LEU A 23 -2.20 -7.60 -23.90
CA LEU A 23 -1.31 -7.07 -24.91
C LEU A 23 -0.64 -5.81 -24.35
N LEU A 24 0.66 -5.87 -24.16
CA LEU A 24 1.48 -4.75 -23.70
C LEU A 24 2.01 -4.01 -24.94
N HIS A 25 1.78 -2.71 -25.00
CA HIS A 25 2.28 -1.87 -26.09
C HIS A 25 3.54 -1.13 -25.65
N PHE A 26 4.61 -1.24 -26.43
CA PHE A 26 5.84 -0.49 -26.17
C PHE A 26 5.62 1.01 -26.40
N ARG A 27 6.27 1.84 -25.60
CA ARG A 27 6.29 3.32 -25.80
C ARG A 27 7.01 3.71 -27.07
N ASN A 28 8.14 3.03 -27.32
CA ASN A 28 8.93 3.16 -28.52
C ASN A 28 9.18 1.73 -29.07
N PRO A 29 9.25 1.55 -30.37
CA PRO A 29 9.60 0.24 -30.94
C PRO A 29 10.88 -0.30 -30.32
N ALA A 30 10.86 -1.55 -29.84
CA ALA A 30 12.01 -2.19 -29.24
C ALA A 30 12.78 -2.97 -30.30
N GLY A 31 13.88 -2.40 -30.79
CA GLY A 31 14.73 -3.02 -31.82
C GLY A 31 15.70 -4.06 -31.23
N THR A 32 15.76 -5.24 -31.84
CA THR A 32 16.74 -6.27 -31.55
C THR A 32 17.37 -6.77 -32.88
N SER A 33 18.44 -7.55 -32.80
CA SER A 33 19.04 -8.17 -33.99
C SER A 33 18.07 -9.14 -34.75
N ARG A 34 16.96 -9.52 -34.13
CA ARG A 34 15.93 -10.42 -34.68
C ARG A 34 14.70 -9.72 -35.23
N GLY A 35 14.50 -8.44 -34.93
CA GLY A 35 13.35 -7.67 -35.38
C GLY A 35 12.93 -6.57 -34.42
N ILE A 36 11.79 -5.94 -34.73
CA ILE A 36 11.23 -4.82 -33.97
C ILE A 36 9.96 -5.27 -33.28
N TYR A 37 9.93 -5.17 -31.96
CA TYR A 37 8.73 -5.44 -31.16
C TYR A 37 7.92 -4.15 -30.95
N LEU A 38 6.65 -4.18 -31.38
CA LEU A 38 5.67 -3.11 -31.15
C LEU A 38 4.77 -3.40 -29.94
N HIS A 39 4.58 -4.67 -29.67
CA HIS A 39 3.76 -5.16 -28.56
C HIS A 39 4.29 -6.52 -28.07
N HIS A 40 3.92 -6.87 -26.84
CA HIS A 40 4.22 -8.17 -26.23
C HIS A 40 2.93 -8.74 -25.62
N ARG A 41 2.60 -9.99 -25.97
CA ARG A 41 1.46 -10.70 -25.40
C ARG A 41 1.89 -11.48 -24.16
N VAL A 42 1.20 -11.26 -23.06
CA VAL A 42 1.42 -11.93 -21.78
C VAL A 42 0.11 -12.50 -21.25
N TRP A 43 0.17 -13.46 -20.34
CA TRP A 43 -0.98 -14.03 -19.66
C TRP A 43 -0.78 -13.92 -18.15
N TYR A 44 -1.72 -13.27 -17.45
CA TYR A 44 -1.74 -13.29 -16.01
C TYR A 44 -2.42 -14.55 -15.51
N VAL A 45 -1.79 -15.21 -14.53
CA VAL A 45 -2.31 -16.37 -13.80
C VAL A 45 -2.88 -15.86 -12.49
N LEU A 46 -4.20 -15.95 -12.33
CA LEU A 46 -4.88 -15.53 -11.11
C LEU A 46 -5.38 -16.76 -10.34
N LEU A 47 -4.89 -16.95 -9.12
CA LEU A 47 -5.34 -17.96 -8.17
C LEU A 47 -6.30 -17.36 -7.18
N THR A 48 -7.48 -17.97 -7.00
CA THR A 48 -8.48 -17.61 -6.00
C THR A 48 -9.03 -18.86 -5.32
N SER A 49 -9.78 -18.72 -4.23
CA SER A 49 -10.44 -19.85 -3.59
C SER A 49 -11.90 -19.52 -3.26
N PRO A 50 -12.85 -20.40 -3.60
CA PRO A 50 -14.24 -20.24 -3.16
C PRO A 50 -14.40 -20.46 -1.65
N ALA A 51 -13.49 -21.20 -1.01
CA ALA A 51 -13.51 -21.49 0.42
C ALA A 51 -12.79 -20.41 1.27
N ASN A 52 -11.96 -19.57 0.65
CA ASN A 52 -11.24 -18.51 1.35
C ASN A 52 -11.01 -17.30 0.43
N HIS A 53 -11.84 -16.29 0.59
CA HIS A 53 -11.79 -15.06 -0.22
C HIS A 53 -10.54 -14.20 0.02
N SER A 54 -9.74 -14.49 1.06
CA SER A 54 -8.45 -13.83 1.27
C SER A 54 -7.36 -14.39 0.36
N LEU A 55 -7.56 -15.57 -0.26
CA LEU A 55 -6.59 -16.14 -1.18
C LEU A 55 -6.64 -15.40 -2.51
N TYR A 56 -5.54 -14.71 -2.81
CA TYR A 56 -5.32 -14.03 -4.08
C TYR A 56 -3.87 -14.25 -4.51
N GLY A 57 -3.67 -14.97 -5.61
CA GLY A 57 -2.36 -15.22 -6.19
C GLY A 57 -2.27 -14.65 -7.59
N LEU A 58 -1.23 -13.88 -7.89
CA LEU A 58 -1.00 -13.26 -9.18
C LEU A 58 0.38 -13.64 -9.71
N GLY A 59 0.44 -14.19 -10.92
CA GLY A 59 1.66 -14.47 -11.66
C GLY A 59 1.55 -14.04 -13.12
N GLU A 60 2.64 -14.13 -13.86
CA GLU A 60 2.71 -13.73 -15.26
C GLU A 60 3.48 -14.74 -16.09
N CYS A 61 2.85 -15.26 -17.14
CA CYS A 61 3.50 -16.00 -18.22
C CYS A 61 3.79 -15.03 -19.37
N ALA A 62 5.05 -14.79 -19.66
CA ALA A 62 5.51 -13.80 -20.64
C ALA A 62 6.48 -14.43 -21.66
N PRO A 63 6.03 -15.38 -22.52
CA PRO A 63 6.89 -15.98 -23.52
C PRO A 63 7.26 -14.96 -24.60
N LEU A 64 8.49 -15.02 -25.10
CA LEU A 64 8.95 -14.22 -26.24
C LEU A 64 8.79 -15.02 -27.53
N HIS A 65 8.16 -14.41 -28.53
CA HIS A 65 7.82 -15.06 -29.80
C HIS A 65 9.00 -15.74 -30.47
N ASP A 66 10.17 -15.12 -30.47
CA ASP A 66 11.34 -15.60 -31.19
C ASP A 66 12.34 -16.42 -30.34
N LEU A 67 12.06 -16.56 -29.01
CA LEU A 67 13.00 -17.13 -28.05
C LEU A 67 12.43 -18.27 -27.23
N SER A 68 11.14 -18.19 -26.85
CA SER A 68 10.52 -19.23 -26.02
C SER A 68 10.06 -20.38 -26.90
N ALA A 69 10.78 -21.52 -26.81
CA ALA A 69 10.50 -22.71 -27.62
C ALA A 69 9.08 -23.27 -27.39
N GLU A 70 8.52 -23.05 -26.22
CA GLU A 70 7.17 -23.46 -25.84
C GLU A 70 6.04 -22.53 -26.35
N TYR A 71 6.41 -21.42 -27.01
CA TYR A 71 5.42 -20.44 -27.46
C TYR A 71 5.00 -20.71 -28.90
N ASP A 72 3.89 -21.39 -29.06
CA ASP A 72 3.27 -21.72 -30.34
C ASP A 72 1.76 -21.38 -30.34
N ALA A 73 1.04 -21.78 -31.39
CA ALA A 73 -0.39 -21.58 -31.53
C ALA A 73 -1.24 -22.29 -30.44
N HIS A 74 -0.69 -23.28 -29.74
CA HIS A 74 -1.36 -24.05 -28.68
C HIS A 74 -1.04 -23.56 -27.27
N TYR A 75 -0.20 -22.53 -27.13
CA TYR A 75 0.27 -22.04 -25.84
C TYR A 75 -0.87 -21.73 -24.86
N GLU A 76 -1.90 -21.01 -25.30
CA GLU A 76 -3.06 -20.65 -24.44
C GLU A 76 -3.87 -21.90 -24.06
N THR A 77 -4.04 -22.84 -24.98
CA THR A 77 -4.68 -24.13 -24.72
C THR A 77 -3.90 -24.93 -23.67
N PHE A 78 -2.58 -24.91 -23.76
CA PHE A 78 -1.71 -25.54 -22.77
C PHE A 78 -1.81 -24.88 -21.40
N LEU A 79 -1.85 -23.55 -21.32
CA LEU A 79 -2.10 -22.82 -20.07
C LEU A 79 -3.40 -23.25 -19.40
N HIS A 80 -4.48 -23.39 -20.16
CA HIS A 80 -5.76 -23.89 -19.64
C HIS A 80 -5.70 -25.36 -19.18
N ALA A 81 -4.92 -26.18 -19.84
CA ALA A 81 -4.70 -27.57 -19.40
C ALA A 81 -3.91 -27.65 -18.09
N VAL A 82 -2.87 -26.83 -17.94
CA VAL A 82 -2.12 -26.68 -16.67
C VAL A 82 -3.03 -26.16 -15.58
N SER A 83 -3.86 -25.16 -15.87
CA SER A 83 -4.82 -24.58 -14.90
C SER A 83 -5.74 -25.65 -14.33
N ARG A 84 -6.35 -26.47 -15.18
CA ARG A 84 -7.23 -27.58 -14.73
C ARG A 84 -6.47 -28.60 -13.86
N ARG A 85 -5.24 -28.97 -14.19
CA ARG A 85 -4.42 -29.87 -13.37
C ARG A 85 -4.14 -29.27 -12.00
N VAL A 86 -3.80 -27.97 -11.96
CA VAL A 86 -3.52 -27.23 -10.72
C VAL A 86 -4.79 -27.12 -9.86
N GLU A 87 -5.96 -26.86 -10.42
CA GLU A 87 -7.23 -26.86 -9.69
C GLU A 87 -7.55 -28.21 -9.08
N GLN A 88 -7.37 -29.29 -9.82
CA GLN A 88 -7.63 -30.67 -9.38
C GLN A 88 -6.66 -31.14 -8.29
N SER A 89 -5.36 -30.95 -8.51
CA SER A 89 -4.31 -31.42 -7.60
C SER A 89 -4.02 -30.45 -6.44
N ARG A 90 -4.37 -29.16 -6.59
CA ARG A 90 -3.99 -28.07 -5.69
C ARG A 90 -2.49 -27.90 -5.52
N ARG A 91 -1.73 -28.42 -6.48
CA ARG A 91 -0.26 -28.43 -6.48
C ARG A 91 0.26 -28.08 -7.86
N LEU A 92 1.44 -27.48 -7.90
CA LEU A 92 2.19 -27.24 -9.14
C LEU A 92 3.21 -28.37 -9.34
N ASP A 93 3.08 -29.10 -10.44
CA ASP A 93 4.08 -30.07 -10.88
C ASP A 93 5.17 -29.34 -11.65
N ARG A 94 6.22 -28.95 -10.95
CA ARG A 94 7.33 -28.17 -11.48
C ARG A 94 8.19 -28.97 -12.45
N GLU A 95 8.32 -30.27 -12.22
CA GLU A 95 9.13 -31.12 -13.09
C GLU A 95 8.43 -31.34 -14.45
N ALA A 96 7.12 -31.55 -14.45
CA ALA A 96 6.35 -31.65 -15.69
C ALA A 96 6.36 -30.34 -16.52
N LEU A 97 6.61 -29.20 -15.88
CA LEU A 97 6.71 -27.89 -16.56
C LEU A 97 8.15 -27.44 -16.83
N ARG A 98 9.16 -28.24 -16.56
CA ARG A 98 10.58 -27.90 -16.71
C ARG A 98 10.92 -27.37 -18.10
N ASN A 99 10.29 -27.90 -19.13
CA ASN A 99 10.49 -27.48 -20.52
C ASN A 99 9.54 -26.35 -21.00
N HIS A 100 8.80 -25.74 -20.07
CA HIS A 100 7.90 -24.63 -20.32
C HIS A 100 8.22 -23.46 -19.38
N PRO A 101 9.38 -22.82 -19.52
CA PRO A 101 9.92 -21.84 -18.57
C PRO A 101 8.97 -20.71 -18.22
N SER A 102 8.31 -20.10 -19.21
CA SER A 102 7.40 -18.98 -18.99
C SER A 102 6.13 -19.39 -18.24
N VAL A 103 5.60 -20.60 -18.53
CA VAL A 103 4.45 -21.18 -17.83
C VAL A 103 4.82 -21.49 -16.38
N LEU A 104 5.96 -22.19 -16.20
CA LEU A 104 6.47 -22.51 -14.87
C LEU A 104 6.65 -21.26 -14.01
N PHE A 105 7.30 -20.22 -14.55
CA PHE A 105 7.49 -18.94 -13.86
C PHE A 105 6.17 -18.30 -13.45
N GLY A 106 5.18 -18.26 -14.35
CA GLY A 106 3.87 -17.67 -14.08
C GLY A 106 3.12 -18.39 -12.94
N PHE A 107 3.13 -19.71 -12.94
CA PHE A 107 2.47 -20.48 -11.88
C PHE A 107 3.26 -20.46 -10.57
N GLU A 108 4.59 -20.56 -10.56
CA GLU A 108 5.41 -20.42 -9.35
C GLU A 108 5.14 -19.09 -8.66
N THR A 109 5.17 -17.98 -9.40
CA THR A 109 4.92 -16.65 -8.87
C THR A 109 3.49 -16.49 -8.36
N ALA A 110 2.49 -17.06 -9.03
CA ALA A 110 1.10 -17.08 -8.56
C ALA A 110 0.92 -17.85 -7.23
N PHE A 111 1.60 -18.99 -7.05
CA PHE A 111 1.57 -19.74 -5.79
C PHE A 111 2.24 -18.97 -4.65
N LEU A 112 3.40 -18.36 -4.88
CA LEU A 112 4.09 -17.53 -3.87
C LEU A 112 3.23 -16.32 -3.49
N SER A 113 2.60 -15.67 -4.46
CA SER A 113 1.67 -14.57 -4.28
C SER A 113 0.44 -15.02 -3.44
N ALA A 114 -0.16 -16.17 -3.74
CA ALA A 114 -1.27 -16.73 -2.97
C ALA A 114 -0.88 -17.03 -1.52
N ARG A 115 0.32 -17.56 -1.29
CA ARG A 115 0.83 -17.79 0.07
C ARG A 115 1.05 -16.51 0.85
N ALA A 116 1.54 -15.44 0.21
CA ALA A 116 1.66 -14.14 0.85
C ALA A 116 0.28 -13.62 1.29
N SER A 117 -0.73 -13.71 0.42
CA SER A 117 -2.09 -13.30 0.77
C SER A 117 -2.71 -14.13 1.91
N LEU A 118 -2.44 -15.44 1.97
CA LEU A 118 -2.88 -16.30 3.08
C LEU A 118 -2.24 -15.96 4.42
N ARG A 119 -1.02 -15.40 4.41
CA ARG A 119 -0.35 -14.88 5.62
C ARG A 119 -0.83 -13.48 6.00
N GLY A 120 -1.78 -12.89 5.25
CA GLY A 120 -2.22 -11.51 5.45
C GLY A 120 -1.22 -10.46 4.94
N GLU A 121 -0.21 -10.87 4.16
CA GLU A 121 0.77 -10.00 3.52
C GLU A 121 0.25 -9.52 2.15
N SER A 122 0.90 -8.50 1.59
CA SER A 122 0.62 -8.10 0.21
C SER A 122 0.90 -9.28 -0.74
N HIS A 123 -0.05 -9.59 -1.62
CA HIS A 123 0.12 -10.58 -2.69
C HIS A 123 1.27 -10.25 -3.64
N LEU A 124 1.81 -9.04 -3.59
CA LEU A 124 2.98 -8.60 -4.35
C LEU A 124 4.30 -8.86 -3.61
N THR A 125 4.27 -9.23 -2.33
CA THR A 125 5.46 -9.60 -1.54
C THR A 125 5.66 -11.12 -1.62
N LEU A 126 6.22 -11.58 -2.74
CA LEU A 126 6.42 -13.02 -3.01
C LEU A 126 7.49 -13.62 -2.09
N LEU A 127 8.60 -12.91 -1.97
CA LEU A 127 9.77 -13.26 -1.18
C LEU A 127 10.12 -12.07 -0.27
N PRO A 128 9.97 -12.19 1.06
CA PRO A 128 10.27 -11.11 1.99
C PRO A 128 11.78 -10.86 2.04
N THR A 129 12.20 -9.73 1.47
CA THR A 129 13.59 -9.27 1.41
C THR A 129 13.63 -7.77 1.76
N PRO A 130 14.80 -7.21 2.10
CA PRO A 130 14.92 -5.74 2.26
C PRO A 130 14.44 -4.96 1.03
N PHE A 131 14.59 -5.52 -0.19
CA PHE A 131 14.07 -4.91 -1.41
C PHE A 131 12.53 -4.88 -1.42
N SER A 132 11.88 -6.04 -1.23
CA SER A 132 10.41 -6.14 -1.24
C SER A 132 9.73 -5.42 -0.06
N LEU A 133 10.50 -5.07 0.96
CA LEU A 133 10.09 -4.24 2.09
C LEU A 133 10.40 -2.75 1.88
N GLY A 134 10.91 -2.36 0.70
CA GLY A 134 11.23 -0.97 0.37
C GLY A 134 12.42 -0.38 1.15
N GLN A 135 13.25 -1.22 1.77
CA GLN A 135 14.38 -0.80 2.61
C GLN A 135 15.66 -0.59 1.81
N THR A 136 15.84 -1.36 0.73
CA THR A 136 16.99 -1.29 -0.17
C THR A 136 16.55 -1.27 -1.62
N GLY A 137 17.42 -0.76 -2.50
CA GLY A 137 17.25 -0.86 -3.94
C GLY A 137 18.20 -1.89 -4.57
N ILE A 138 17.93 -2.27 -5.82
CA ILE A 138 18.80 -3.12 -6.63
C ILE A 138 19.48 -2.25 -7.68
N PRO A 139 20.82 -2.15 -7.73
CA PRO A 139 21.52 -1.46 -8.79
C PRO A 139 21.23 -2.13 -10.16
N ILE A 140 20.93 -1.31 -11.17
CA ILE A 140 20.58 -1.79 -12.50
C ILE A 140 21.36 -1.05 -13.60
N ASN A 141 21.52 -1.69 -14.75
CA ASN A 141 22.09 -1.05 -15.91
C ASN A 141 21.04 -0.22 -16.69
N GLY A 142 21.47 0.89 -17.26
CA GLY A 142 20.74 1.61 -18.30
C GLY A 142 20.84 0.87 -19.62
N LEU A 143 19.69 0.61 -20.28
CA LEU A 143 19.64 -0.11 -21.56
C LEU A 143 19.49 0.88 -22.72
N VAL A 144 20.42 0.79 -23.67
CA VAL A 144 20.38 1.51 -24.95
C VAL A 144 19.95 0.51 -26.03
N TRP A 145 18.69 0.64 -26.47
CA TRP A 145 18.11 -0.18 -27.54
C TRP A 145 18.69 0.17 -28.89
N MET A 146 18.68 -0.81 -29.80
CA MET A 146 19.04 -0.63 -31.20
C MET A 146 18.16 0.43 -31.87
N GLY A 147 18.72 1.16 -32.80
CA GLY A 147 18.10 2.24 -33.58
C GLY A 147 19.12 2.84 -34.55
N THR A 148 18.84 3.99 -35.11
CA THR A 148 19.83 4.76 -35.84
C THR A 148 20.95 5.26 -34.92
N TYR A 149 22.11 5.63 -35.46
CA TYR A 149 23.21 6.20 -34.67
C TYR A 149 22.73 7.37 -33.76
N GLU A 150 21.95 8.30 -34.29
CA GLU A 150 21.46 9.45 -33.54
C GLU A 150 20.47 9.06 -32.42
N GLU A 151 19.58 8.11 -32.70
CA GLU A 151 18.65 7.60 -31.65
C GLU A 151 19.41 6.91 -30.52
N MET A 152 20.39 6.07 -30.85
CA MET A 152 21.21 5.39 -29.85
C MET A 152 22.04 6.39 -29.03
N ARG A 153 22.60 7.41 -29.68
CA ARG A 153 23.33 8.51 -29.03
C ARG A 153 22.42 9.27 -28.05
N CYS A 154 21.21 9.63 -28.47
CA CYS A 154 20.24 10.31 -27.61
C CYS A 154 19.84 9.45 -26.38
N ARG A 155 19.52 8.18 -26.59
CA ARG A 155 19.17 7.24 -25.52
C ARG A 155 20.31 7.05 -24.52
N MET A 156 21.54 6.97 -25.02
CA MET A 156 22.75 6.89 -24.23
C MET A 156 22.92 8.11 -23.31
N GLN A 157 22.79 9.32 -23.88
CA GLN A 157 22.86 10.57 -23.12
C GLN A 157 21.75 10.71 -22.09
N GLU A 158 20.54 10.20 -22.41
CA GLU A 158 19.43 10.13 -21.46
C GLU A 158 19.80 9.27 -20.24
N LYS A 159 20.32 8.06 -20.45
CA LYS A 159 20.73 7.16 -19.36
C LYS A 159 21.85 7.73 -18.50
N LEU A 160 22.78 8.46 -19.09
CA LEU A 160 23.82 9.18 -18.35
C LEU A 160 23.23 10.29 -17.45
N ARG A 161 22.28 11.10 -17.99
CA ARG A 161 21.57 12.14 -17.21
C ARG A 161 20.71 11.54 -16.09
N GLU A 162 20.12 10.36 -16.30
CA GLU A 162 19.39 9.61 -15.28
C GLU A 162 20.30 9.03 -14.18
N GLY A 163 21.62 9.17 -14.30
CA GLY A 163 22.59 8.77 -13.27
C GLY A 163 22.99 7.31 -13.27
N PHE A 164 22.78 6.57 -14.36
CA PHE A 164 23.25 5.19 -14.46
C PHE A 164 24.80 5.15 -14.48
N ARG A 165 25.35 4.21 -13.70
CA ARG A 165 26.79 3.93 -13.64
C ARG A 165 27.20 2.67 -14.40
N CYS A 166 26.25 1.94 -14.93
CA CYS A 166 26.43 0.82 -15.85
C CYS A 166 25.48 1.02 -17.03
N ILE A 167 26.01 1.03 -18.24
CA ILE A 167 25.23 1.11 -19.49
C ILE A 167 25.45 -0.16 -20.28
N LYS A 168 24.33 -0.75 -20.76
CA LYS A 168 24.32 -1.86 -21.70
C LYS A 168 23.87 -1.33 -23.06
N ILE A 169 24.72 -1.46 -24.09
CA ILE A 169 24.42 -1.03 -25.46
C ILE A 169 24.20 -2.29 -26.29
N LYS A 170 23.05 -2.35 -26.99
CA LYS A 170 22.82 -3.38 -27.99
C LYS A 170 23.58 -3.02 -29.26
N ILE A 171 24.32 -4.01 -29.82
CA ILE A 171 25.15 -3.87 -31.02
C ILE A 171 24.81 -4.96 -32.07
N GLY A 172 25.28 -4.78 -33.28
CA GLY A 172 25.07 -5.73 -34.39
C GLY A 172 23.86 -5.42 -35.28
N ALA A 173 23.24 -4.22 -35.17
CA ALA A 173 22.12 -3.84 -36.02
C ALA A 173 22.38 -2.62 -36.92
N ILE A 174 23.37 -1.81 -36.59
CA ILE A 174 23.83 -0.68 -37.42
C ILE A 174 25.24 -0.99 -37.94
N ASP A 175 25.78 -0.10 -38.79
CA ASP A 175 27.17 -0.23 -39.24
C ASP A 175 28.14 -0.31 -38.05
N PHE A 176 29.04 -1.25 -38.06
CA PHE A 176 29.95 -1.47 -36.94
C PHE A 176 30.86 -0.28 -36.63
N ASN A 177 31.21 0.54 -37.63
CA ASN A 177 31.99 1.75 -37.42
C ASN A 177 31.16 2.79 -36.66
N ASP A 178 29.85 2.86 -36.86
CA ASP A 178 28.96 3.72 -36.07
C ASP A 178 28.82 3.27 -34.61
N GLU A 179 28.79 1.95 -34.38
CA GLU A 179 28.86 1.36 -33.03
C GLU A 179 30.18 1.75 -32.34
N ILE A 180 31.30 1.62 -33.02
CA ILE A 180 32.63 2.04 -32.55
C ILE A 180 32.65 3.56 -32.24
N ARG A 181 32.01 4.38 -33.08
CA ARG A 181 31.89 5.83 -32.82
C ARG A 181 31.09 6.14 -31.55
N LEU A 182 30.00 5.43 -31.26
CA LEU A 182 29.24 5.56 -30.04
C LEU A 182 30.09 5.21 -28.80
N LEU A 183 30.83 4.10 -28.85
CA LEU A 183 31.71 3.69 -27.77
C LEU A 183 32.86 4.68 -27.54
N ARG A 184 33.44 5.22 -28.61
CA ARG A 184 34.48 6.25 -28.54
C ARG A 184 33.96 7.53 -27.88
N LEU A 185 32.75 7.97 -28.22
CA LEU A 185 32.10 9.13 -27.63
C LEU A 185 31.93 8.95 -26.10
N LEU A 186 31.48 7.77 -25.67
CA LEU A 186 31.37 7.46 -24.22
C LEU A 186 32.72 7.52 -23.51
N ARG A 187 33.75 6.97 -24.11
CA ARG A 187 35.08 6.89 -23.51
C ARG A 187 35.88 8.19 -23.55
N GLN A 188 35.44 9.18 -24.34
CA GLN A 188 35.95 10.55 -24.24
C GLN A 188 35.58 11.20 -22.90
N ASP A 189 34.37 10.94 -22.38
CA ASP A 189 33.85 11.61 -21.21
C ASP A 189 33.95 10.76 -19.94
N PHE A 190 33.98 9.43 -20.06
CA PHE A 190 33.92 8.49 -18.94
C PHE A 190 34.98 7.40 -19.03
N SER A 191 35.84 7.30 -18.03
CA SER A 191 36.77 6.18 -17.91
C SER A 191 36.05 4.86 -17.58
N PRO A 192 36.69 3.67 -17.79
CA PRO A 192 36.11 2.40 -17.36
C PRO A 192 35.85 2.31 -15.84
N ALA A 193 36.53 3.10 -15.02
CA ALA A 193 36.30 3.17 -13.58
C ALA A 193 35.04 4.00 -13.25
N ASP A 194 34.72 5.03 -14.04
CA ASP A 194 33.58 5.89 -13.80
C ASP A 194 32.26 5.32 -14.33
N LEU A 195 32.34 4.61 -15.46
CA LEU A 195 31.19 4.05 -16.16
C LEU A 195 31.48 2.61 -16.63
N GLN A 196 30.81 1.63 -16.06
CA GLN A 196 30.84 0.28 -16.53
C GLN A 196 30.06 0.17 -17.86
N LEU A 197 30.69 -0.42 -18.87
CA LEU A 197 30.10 -0.61 -20.18
C LEU A 197 29.93 -2.08 -20.48
N ARG A 198 28.72 -2.50 -20.82
CA ARG A 198 28.37 -3.84 -21.35
C ARG A 198 27.86 -3.68 -22.76
N VAL A 199 28.17 -4.62 -23.62
CA VAL A 199 27.60 -4.68 -24.96
C VAL A 199 26.86 -6.01 -25.16
N ASP A 200 25.81 -5.99 -25.99
CA ASP A 200 24.95 -7.14 -26.24
C ASP A 200 24.76 -7.30 -27.77
N ALA A 201 25.35 -8.30 -28.32
CA ALA A 201 25.31 -8.58 -29.76
C ALA A 201 24.11 -9.46 -30.18
N ASN A 202 23.41 -10.12 -29.22
CA ASN A 202 22.31 -11.05 -29.48
C ASN A 202 22.61 -12.05 -30.66
N GLY A 203 23.84 -12.52 -30.74
CA GLY A 203 24.26 -13.46 -31.77
C GLY A 203 24.47 -12.87 -33.17
N ALA A 204 24.70 -11.56 -33.29
CA ALA A 204 24.78 -10.88 -34.57
C ALA A 204 26.07 -11.17 -35.37
N PHE A 205 27.17 -11.48 -34.69
CA PHE A 205 28.43 -11.71 -35.38
C PHE A 205 28.49 -13.11 -36.01
N SER A 206 29.11 -13.23 -37.21
CA SER A 206 29.48 -14.54 -37.74
C SER A 206 30.65 -15.13 -36.95
N PRO A 207 30.82 -16.46 -36.95
CA PRO A 207 31.99 -17.12 -36.35
C PRO A 207 33.35 -16.60 -36.85
N GLU A 208 33.42 -16.19 -38.10
CA GLU A 208 34.63 -15.68 -38.76
C GLU A 208 34.95 -14.25 -38.36
N GLU A 209 33.93 -13.38 -38.24
CA GLU A 209 34.09 -11.96 -37.90
C GLU A 209 34.30 -11.75 -36.39
N ALA A 210 33.69 -12.58 -35.53
CA ALA A 210 33.66 -12.37 -34.10
C ALA A 210 35.07 -12.13 -33.50
N PRO A 211 36.14 -12.88 -33.82
CA PRO A 211 37.46 -12.63 -33.24
C PRO A 211 38.03 -11.25 -33.55
N ALA A 212 37.80 -10.74 -34.78
CA ALA A 212 38.28 -9.42 -35.19
C ALA A 212 37.50 -8.30 -34.51
N ARG A 213 36.16 -8.39 -34.48
CA ARG A 213 35.29 -7.43 -33.83
C ARG A 213 35.52 -7.36 -32.31
N LEU A 214 35.75 -8.50 -31.64
CA LEU A 214 36.09 -8.55 -30.22
C LEU A 214 37.43 -7.88 -29.91
N ARG A 215 38.43 -8.01 -30.77
CA ARG A 215 39.71 -7.28 -30.63
C ARG A 215 39.52 -5.78 -30.75
N GLU A 216 38.74 -5.31 -31.71
CA GLU A 216 38.49 -3.88 -31.90
C GLU A 216 37.69 -3.29 -30.73
N LEU A 217 36.63 -3.98 -30.27
CA LEU A 217 35.83 -3.60 -29.11
C LEU A 217 36.65 -3.55 -27.82
N SER A 218 37.68 -4.36 -27.66
CA SER A 218 38.51 -4.42 -26.45
C SER A 218 39.23 -3.13 -26.12
N ALA A 219 39.48 -2.27 -27.11
CA ALA A 219 40.07 -0.93 -26.89
C ALA A 219 39.22 0.00 -26.01
N PHE A 220 37.95 -0.31 -25.80
CA PHE A 220 37.01 0.54 -25.05
C PHE A 220 36.81 0.11 -23.58
N GLY A 221 37.61 -0.80 -23.04
CA GLY A 221 37.48 -1.24 -21.66
C GLY A 221 36.06 -1.75 -21.32
N ILE A 222 35.52 -2.57 -22.21
CA ILE A 222 34.19 -3.19 -22.06
C ILE A 222 34.24 -4.27 -20.97
N HIS A 223 33.32 -4.22 -20.01
CA HIS A 223 33.20 -5.21 -18.95
C HIS A 223 32.88 -6.61 -19.48
N SER A 224 31.95 -6.71 -20.41
CA SER A 224 31.53 -7.98 -20.99
C SER A 224 30.76 -7.76 -22.28
N ILE A 225 30.85 -8.77 -23.18
CA ILE A 225 29.98 -8.91 -24.34
C ILE A 225 29.01 -10.07 -24.16
N GLU A 226 27.72 -9.79 -24.34
CA GLU A 226 26.64 -10.77 -24.26
C GLU A 226 26.42 -11.40 -25.65
N GLN A 227 26.41 -12.72 -25.69
CA GLN A 227 26.11 -13.59 -26.85
C GLN A 227 26.67 -13.05 -28.17
N PRO A 228 27.99 -13.13 -28.44
CA PRO A 228 28.59 -12.56 -29.63
C PRO A 228 28.16 -13.26 -30.92
N ILE A 229 28.03 -14.60 -30.93
CA ILE A 229 27.61 -15.42 -32.07
C ILE A 229 26.28 -16.12 -31.75
N ARG A 230 25.60 -16.61 -32.80
CA ARG A 230 24.35 -17.37 -32.65
C ARG A 230 24.55 -18.59 -31.75
N PRO A 231 23.52 -18.93 -30.91
CA PRO A 231 23.61 -20.08 -30.01
C PRO A 231 23.76 -21.42 -30.76
N ARG A 232 24.14 -22.45 -30.02
CA ARG A 232 24.35 -23.83 -30.51
C ARG A 232 25.57 -24.04 -31.38
N GLN A 233 26.52 -23.13 -31.40
CA GLN A 233 27.83 -23.24 -32.06
C GLN A 233 28.92 -23.43 -30.98
N TRP A 234 28.81 -24.49 -30.20
CA TRP A 234 29.57 -24.69 -28.97
C TRP A 234 31.09 -24.72 -29.18
N ASP A 235 31.59 -25.34 -30.26
CA ASP A 235 33.04 -25.40 -30.53
C ASP A 235 33.63 -24.01 -30.76
N VAL A 236 32.90 -23.16 -31.48
CA VAL A 236 33.33 -21.79 -31.76
C VAL A 236 33.17 -20.94 -30.49
N MET A 237 32.02 -21.07 -29.78
CA MET A 237 31.77 -20.31 -28.56
C MET A 237 32.80 -20.67 -27.47
N ALA A 238 33.13 -21.93 -27.28
CA ALA A 238 34.16 -22.38 -26.34
C ALA A 238 35.55 -21.79 -26.66
N ARG A 239 35.89 -21.71 -27.94
CA ARG A 239 37.12 -21.04 -28.39
C ARG A 239 37.07 -19.54 -28.08
N LEU A 240 35.97 -18.85 -28.39
CA LEU A 240 35.80 -17.44 -28.08
C LEU A 240 35.88 -17.17 -26.57
N CYS A 241 35.26 -18.01 -25.73
CA CYS A 241 35.36 -17.88 -24.27
C CYS A 241 36.80 -17.99 -23.75
N ARG A 242 37.66 -18.79 -24.42
CA ARG A 242 39.07 -18.91 -24.02
C ARG A 242 39.97 -17.78 -24.55
N GLU A 243 39.68 -17.27 -25.75
CA GLU A 243 40.62 -16.46 -26.53
C GLU A 243 40.19 -14.97 -26.61
N SER A 244 38.96 -14.65 -26.27
CA SER A 244 38.44 -13.28 -26.36
C SER A 244 39.13 -12.34 -25.38
N PRO A 245 39.58 -11.15 -25.84
CA PRO A 245 40.11 -10.12 -24.95
C PRO A 245 39.02 -9.45 -24.11
N ILE A 246 37.73 -9.69 -24.40
CA ILE A 246 36.57 -9.18 -23.63
C ILE A 246 35.89 -10.40 -23.02
N PRO A 247 35.57 -10.36 -21.70
CA PRO A 247 34.79 -11.42 -21.06
C PRO A 247 33.44 -11.67 -21.75
N ILE A 248 33.12 -12.94 -22.01
CA ILE A 248 31.88 -13.35 -22.67
C ILE A 248 30.83 -13.72 -21.64
N ALA A 249 29.61 -13.20 -21.83
CA ALA A 249 28.42 -13.55 -21.08
C ALA A 249 27.45 -14.34 -21.97
N LEU A 250 27.04 -15.52 -21.52
CA LEU A 250 26.06 -16.34 -22.26
C LEU A 250 24.63 -15.95 -21.87
N ASP A 251 23.78 -15.74 -22.86
CA ASP A 251 22.34 -15.44 -22.73
C ASP A 251 21.49 -16.46 -23.49
N GLU A 252 21.35 -16.29 -24.81
CA GLU A 252 20.51 -17.15 -25.63
C GLU A 252 21.04 -18.61 -25.69
N GLU A 253 22.29 -18.83 -25.37
CA GLU A 253 22.87 -20.17 -25.26
C GLU A 253 22.19 -21.02 -24.17
N LEU A 254 21.67 -20.37 -23.13
CA LEU A 254 21.03 -21.03 -21.99
C LEU A 254 19.59 -21.44 -22.26
N ILE A 255 18.95 -20.85 -23.29
CA ILE A 255 17.55 -21.12 -23.63
C ILE A 255 17.38 -22.56 -24.10
N GLY A 256 16.41 -23.27 -23.51
CA GLY A 256 16.13 -24.69 -23.81
C GLY A 256 17.10 -25.67 -23.16
N VAL A 257 18.09 -25.20 -22.40
CA VAL A 257 18.96 -26.04 -21.57
C VAL A 257 18.33 -26.16 -20.17
N ASN A 258 17.37 -27.06 -20.03
CA ASN A 258 16.52 -27.08 -18.84
C ASN A 258 16.94 -28.15 -17.81
N HIS A 259 17.57 -29.25 -18.21
CA HIS A 259 17.98 -30.29 -17.29
C HIS A 259 19.32 -29.99 -16.59
N PRO A 260 19.47 -30.29 -15.29
CA PRO A 260 20.69 -30.00 -14.55
C PRO A 260 21.96 -30.58 -15.16
N ARG A 261 21.90 -31.80 -15.74
CA ARG A 261 23.04 -32.44 -16.39
C ARG A 261 23.48 -31.69 -17.66
N GLU A 262 22.53 -31.15 -18.42
CA GLU A 262 22.81 -30.36 -19.61
C GLU A 262 23.39 -28.99 -19.26
N LYS A 263 22.85 -28.34 -18.19
CA LYS A 263 23.40 -27.11 -17.63
C LYS A 263 24.86 -27.29 -17.19
N GLU A 264 25.13 -28.32 -16.44
CA GLU A 264 26.49 -28.70 -16.00
C GLU A 264 27.42 -28.95 -17.17
N ARG A 265 26.96 -29.67 -18.19
CA ARG A 265 27.72 -29.95 -19.43
C ARG A 265 28.08 -28.66 -20.15
N LEU A 266 27.11 -27.76 -20.35
CA LEU A 266 27.32 -26.46 -20.98
C LEU A 266 28.40 -25.64 -20.28
N LEU A 267 28.31 -25.51 -18.95
CA LEU A 267 29.29 -24.74 -18.18
C LEU A 267 30.70 -25.32 -18.27
N ARG A 268 30.83 -26.64 -18.24
CA ARG A 268 32.11 -27.34 -18.33
C ARG A 268 32.74 -27.23 -19.71
N GLU A 269 31.94 -27.29 -20.79
CA GLU A 269 32.44 -27.27 -22.18
C GLU A 269 32.73 -25.82 -22.61
N LEU A 270 31.85 -24.85 -22.34
CA LEU A 270 32.02 -23.47 -22.84
C LEU A 270 32.90 -22.61 -21.94
N ARG A 271 32.85 -22.79 -20.64
CA ARG A 271 33.61 -22.03 -19.64
C ARG A 271 33.50 -20.51 -19.84
N PRO A 272 32.28 -19.95 -19.90
CA PRO A 272 32.10 -18.50 -20.06
C PRO A 272 32.57 -17.74 -18.82
N GLN A 273 32.81 -16.44 -18.97
CA GLN A 273 33.16 -15.57 -17.84
C GLN A 273 31.94 -15.10 -17.05
N TYR A 274 30.75 -15.06 -17.70
CA TYR A 274 29.50 -14.66 -17.06
C TYR A 274 28.30 -15.42 -17.63
N LEU A 275 27.20 -15.48 -16.83
CA LEU A 275 25.88 -15.88 -17.30
C LEU A 275 24.89 -14.71 -17.14
N VAL A 276 23.95 -14.62 -18.09
CA VAL A 276 22.81 -13.72 -18.04
C VAL A 276 21.56 -14.55 -17.80
N LEU A 277 20.96 -14.40 -16.61
CA LEU A 277 19.84 -15.24 -16.19
C LEU A 277 18.50 -14.53 -16.36
N LYS A 278 17.60 -15.15 -17.11
CA LYS A 278 16.24 -14.67 -17.39
C LYS A 278 15.22 -15.71 -16.89
N PRO A 279 14.63 -15.54 -15.70
CA PRO A 279 13.77 -16.57 -15.10
C PRO A 279 12.65 -17.07 -16.03
N THR A 280 12.05 -16.19 -16.81
CA THR A 280 10.98 -16.51 -17.76
C THR A 280 11.45 -17.39 -18.92
N LEU A 281 12.76 -17.42 -19.23
CA LEU A 281 13.35 -18.21 -20.34
C LEU A 281 14.18 -19.40 -19.86
N HIS A 282 14.66 -19.40 -18.61
CA HIS A 282 15.66 -20.34 -18.12
C HIS A 282 15.12 -21.31 -17.05
N GLY A 283 13.81 -21.67 -17.13
CA GLY A 283 13.20 -22.70 -16.30
C GLY A 283 12.48 -22.19 -15.07
N GLY A 284 11.89 -20.98 -15.13
CA GLY A 284 11.18 -20.39 -14.02
C GLY A 284 12.10 -19.95 -12.88
N MET A 285 11.54 -19.76 -11.68
CA MET A 285 12.33 -19.47 -10.49
C MET A 285 13.25 -20.63 -10.10
N ALA A 286 12.71 -21.85 -10.16
CA ALA A 286 13.47 -23.06 -9.84
C ALA A 286 14.66 -23.28 -10.77
N GLY A 287 14.43 -23.23 -12.08
CA GLY A 287 15.49 -23.42 -13.06
C GLY A 287 16.56 -22.33 -13.01
N THR A 288 16.17 -21.10 -12.68
CA THR A 288 17.13 -20.01 -12.45
C THR A 288 17.96 -20.24 -11.19
N GLU A 289 17.36 -20.71 -10.10
CA GLU A 289 18.10 -21.06 -8.89
C GLU A 289 19.07 -22.22 -9.14
N GLU A 290 18.69 -23.22 -9.96
CA GLU A 290 19.60 -24.26 -10.42
C GLU A 290 20.80 -23.69 -11.18
N TRP A 291 20.57 -22.78 -12.13
CA TRP A 291 21.64 -22.09 -12.86
C TRP A 291 22.57 -21.33 -11.91
N MET A 292 22.01 -20.57 -10.96
CA MET A 292 22.80 -19.83 -9.96
C MET A 292 23.71 -20.77 -9.16
N ARG A 293 23.19 -21.92 -8.68
CA ARG A 293 23.98 -22.89 -7.90
C ARG A 293 25.08 -23.55 -8.72
N LEU A 294 24.76 -23.99 -9.93
CA LEU A 294 25.75 -24.61 -10.82
C LEU A 294 26.83 -23.62 -11.24
N SER A 295 26.42 -22.41 -11.65
CA SER A 295 27.33 -21.33 -12.02
C SER A 295 28.28 -20.97 -10.87
N ALA A 296 27.73 -20.81 -9.65
CA ALA A 296 28.54 -20.53 -8.46
C ALA A 296 29.58 -21.63 -8.18
N ARG A 297 29.21 -22.91 -8.25
CA ARG A 297 30.15 -24.06 -8.09
C ARG A 297 31.30 -24.03 -9.06
N HIS A 298 31.04 -23.54 -10.27
CA HIS A 298 32.07 -23.39 -11.31
C HIS A 298 32.86 -22.07 -11.20
N GLY A 299 32.54 -21.21 -10.23
CA GLY A 299 33.16 -19.88 -10.05
C GLY A 299 32.81 -18.91 -11.18
N ILE A 300 31.70 -19.15 -11.90
CA ILE A 300 31.21 -18.33 -13.02
C ILE A 300 30.16 -17.33 -12.48
N PRO A 301 30.48 -16.03 -12.36
CA PRO A 301 29.52 -15.05 -11.90
C PRO A 301 28.37 -14.84 -12.89
N TYR A 302 27.25 -14.30 -12.39
CA TYR A 302 26.05 -14.07 -13.18
C TYR A 302 25.34 -12.77 -12.76
N TRP A 303 24.47 -12.29 -13.59
CA TRP A 303 23.46 -11.30 -13.21
C TRP A 303 22.09 -11.71 -13.74
N VAL A 304 21.06 -11.19 -13.11
CA VAL A 304 19.66 -11.46 -13.49
C VAL A 304 19.14 -10.31 -14.34
N THR A 305 18.38 -10.64 -15.36
CA THR A 305 17.75 -9.65 -16.24
C THR A 305 16.30 -10.04 -16.56
N SER A 306 15.50 -9.06 -16.88
CA SER A 306 14.14 -9.22 -17.35
C SER A 306 14.13 -9.68 -18.81
N ALA A 307 13.10 -10.46 -19.19
CA ALA A 307 12.77 -10.86 -20.55
C ALA A 307 11.49 -10.13 -21.06
N LEU A 308 11.38 -8.85 -20.80
CA LEU A 308 10.28 -7.97 -21.21
C LEU A 308 8.94 -8.29 -20.53
N GLU A 309 8.94 -8.79 -19.32
CA GLU A 309 7.75 -8.96 -18.51
C GLU A 309 7.09 -7.61 -18.19
N SER A 310 5.79 -7.64 -17.89
CA SER A 310 5.13 -6.52 -17.23
C SER A 310 5.68 -6.30 -15.81
N ASN A 311 5.22 -5.27 -15.12
CA ASN A 311 5.61 -5.06 -13.72
C ASN A 311 5.23 -6.23 -12.78
N VAL A 312 4.32 -7.11 -13.16
CA VAL A 312 3.99 -8.32 -12.37
C VAL A 312 5.16 -9.28 -12.39
N GLY A 313 5.61 -9.68 -13.58
CA GLY A 313 6.77 -10.57 -13.74
C GLY A 313 8.07 -9.89 -13.31
N LEU A 314 8.28 -8.63 -13.68
CA LEU A 314 9.46 -7.87 -13.27
C LEU A 314 9.60 -7.77 -11.74
N ASN A 315 8.50 -7.60 -11.01
CA ASN A 315 8.50 -7.62 -9.55
C ASN A 315 9.00 -8.98 -9.01
N ALA A 316 8.53 -10.08 -9.60
CA ALA A 316 8.96 -11.41 -9.21
C ALA A 316 10.46 -11.66 -9.51
N VAL A 317 10.94 -11.22 -10.69
CA VAL A 317 12.36 -11.30 -11.06
C VAL A 317 13.22 -10.48 -10.11
N ALA A 318 12.81 -9.26 -9.75
CA ALA A 318 13.54 -8.40 -8.84
C ALA A 318 13.61 -9.01 -7.42
N GLN A 319 12.50 -9.58 -6.91
CA GLN A 319 12.49 -10.23 -5.61
C GLN A 319 13.31 -11.52 -5.58
N LEU A 320 13.29 -12.31 -6.66
CA LEU A 320 14.19 -13.47 -6.80
C LEU A 320 15.66 -13.02 -6.77
N THR A 321 15.98 -11.95 -7.48
CA THR A 321 17.34 -11.37 -7.50
C THR A 321 17.79 -10.98 -6.10
N ALA A 322 16.98 -10.21 -5.39
CA ALA A 322 17.28 -9.77 -4.03
C ALA A 322 17.34 -10.92 -3.01
N TYR A 323 16.57 -11.98 -3.23
CA TYR A 323 16.50 -13.14 -2.34
C TYR A 323 17.66 -14.12 -2.53
N ALA A 324 17.98 -14.44 -3.79
CA ALA A 324 18.78 -15.61 -4.13
C ALA A 324 20.20 -15.28 -4.60
N ALA A 325 20.40 -14.18 -5.36
CA ALA A 325 21.64 -13.99 -6.10
C ALA A 325 22.89 -14.01 -5.20
N GLU A 326 23.01 -13.08 -4.26
CA GLU A 326 24.19 -13.03 -3.38
C GLU A 326 24.27 -14.20 -2.40
N LYS A 327 23.12 -14.66 -1.90
CA LYS A 327 23.07 -15.77 -0.94
C LYS A 327 23.62 -17.04 -1.54
N ILE A 328 23.12 -17.41 -2.75
CA ILE A 328 23.56 -18.61 -3.43
C ILE A 328 25.04 -18.51 -3.81
N TRP A 329 25.48 -17.35 -4.24
CA TRP A 329 26.89 -17.14 -4.57
C TRP A 329 27.78 -17.38 -3.36
N ARG A 330 27.50 -16.73 -2.22
CA ARG A 330 28.28 -16.89 -0.97
C ARG A 330 28.28 -18.32 -0.44
N GLU A 331 27.20 -19.07 -0.63
CA GLU A 331 27.09 -20.45 -0.13
C GLU A 331 27.79 -21.49 -1.03
N ASN A 332 28.04 -21.19 -2.31
CA ASN A 332 28.44 -22.20 -3.29
C ASN A 332 29.70 -21.86 -4.09
N ALA A 333 30.11 -20.58 -4.17
CA ALA A 333 31.27 -20.19 -4.97
C ALA A 333 32.59 -20.52 -4.24
N PRO A 334 33.67 -20.86 -4.98
CA PRO A 334 35.01 -21.01 -4.43
C PRO A 334 35.48 -19.71 -3.77
N GLU A 335 36.35 -19.83 -2.75
CA GLU A 335 36.88 -18.66 -2.01
C GLU A 335 37.60 -17.63 -2.89
N ASN A 336 38.24 -18.08 -3.95
CA ASN A 336 38.97 -17.24 -4.91
C ASN A 336 38.12 -16.83 -6.12
N ALA A 337 36.83 -17.10 -6.13
CA ALA A 337 35.95 -16.70 -7.23
C ALA A 337 35.78 -15.17 -7.29
N ALA A 338 35.67 -14.64 -8.53
CA ALA A 338 35.36 -13.23 -8.72
C ALA A 338 33.98 -12.87 -8.10
N PRO A 339 33.83 -11.68 -7.52
CA PRO A 339 32.55 -11.29 -6.93
C PRO A 339 31.44 -11.19 -7.98
N LEU A 340 30.19 -11.36 -7.56
CA LEU A 340 29.04 -11.10 -8.46
C LEU A 340 29.05 -9.64 -8.93
N PRO A 341 28.67 -9.39 -10.21
CA PRO A 341 28.43 -8.05 -10.68
C PRO A 341 27.31 -7.38 -9.87
N ALA A 342 27.59 -6.18 -9.37
CA ALA A 342 26.63 -5.44 -8.53
C ALA A 342 25.35 -5.01 -9.27
N THR A 343 25.39 -4.90 -10.62
CA THR A 343 24.29 -4.37 -11.44
C THR A 343 23.57 -5.46 -12.22
N HIS A 344 22.23 -5.40 -12.18
CA HIS A 344 21.31 -6.31 -12.85
C HIS A 344 20.57 -5.65 -14.01
N GLY A 345 19.85 -6.42 -14.86
CA GLY A 345 19.14 -5.91 -16.04
C GLY A 345 17.63 -5.78 -15.81
N LEU A 346 17.19 -5.01 -14.80
CA LEU A 346 15.80 -4.96 -14.37
C LEU A 346 15.09 -3.63 -14.73
N GLY A 347 15.54 -2.97 -15.80
CA GLY A 347 15.02 -1.65 -16.19
C GLY A 347 13.85 -1.66 -17.18
N THR A 348 13.25 -2.81 -17.50
CA THR A 348 12.28 -2.95 -18.59
C THR A 348 10.86 -2.48 -18.27
N GLY A 349 10.51 -2.30 -16.99
CA GLY A 349 9.17 -1.89 -16.57
C GLY A 349 8.67 -0.55 -17.13
N GLN A 350 9.57 0.34 -17.58
CA GLN A 350 9.25 1.63 -18.17
C GLN A 350 8.97 1.58 -19.68
N LEU A 351 9.19 0.45 -20.31
CA LEU A 351 9.09 0.29 -21.77
C LEU A 351 7.66 0.35 -22.30
N TYR A 352 6.67 0.11 -21.47
CA TYR A 352 5.27 -0.01 -21.87
C TYR A 352 4.44 1.26 -21.64
N LEU A 353 3.51 1.55 -22.57
CA LEU A 353 2.54 2.64 -22.44
C LEU A 353 1.60 2.44 -21.25
N LYS A 354 1.09 1.21 -21.08
CA LYS A 354 0.25 0.78 -19.97
C LYS A 354 0.86 -0.47 -19.37
N ASN A 355 1.24 -0.39 -18.11
CA ASN A 355 1.79 -1.50 -17.35
C ASN A 355 0.97 -1.71 -16.08
N TYR A 356 1.17 -2.84 -15.37
CA TYR A 356 0.54 -3.08 -14.09
C TYR A 356 1.12 -2.10 -13.05
N THR A 357 0.29 -1.19 -12.54
CA THR A 357 0.75 -0.07 -11.71
C THR A 357 0.66 -0.31 -10.20
N ALA A 358 0.06 -1.42 -9.77
CA ALA A 358 0.03 -1.77 -8.34
C ALA A 358 1.42 -2.10 -7.79
N THR A 359 2.35 -2.57 -8.65
CA THR A 359 3.77 -2.59 -8.32
C THR A 359 4.34 -1.20 -8.60
N ARG A 360 4.83 -0.52 -7.58
CA ARG A 360 5.51 0.77 -7.73
C ARG A 360 7.01 0.59 -7.93
N LEU A 361 7.39 -0.17 -8.93
CA LEU A 361 8.79 -0.28 -9.31
C LEU A 361 9.25 1.05 -9.91
N VAL A 362 10.17 1.73 -9.25
CA VAL A 362 10.69 3.04 -9.64
C VAL A 362 12.21 2.98 -9.77
N ILE A 363 12.71 3.55 -10.86
CA ILE A 363 14.16 3.68 -11.10
C ILE A 363 14.58 5.09 -10.68
N LYS A 364 15.60 5.18 -9.81
CA LYS A 364 16.25 6.43 -9.41
C LYS A 364 17.75 6.25 -9.47
N SER A 365 18.43 7.09 -10.24
CA SER A 365 19.90 7.11 -10.39
C SER A 365 20.52 5.72 -10.59
N GLY A 366 19.94 4.93 -11.50
CA GLY A 366 20.42 3.59 -11.82
C GLY A 366 20.13 2.51 -10.76
N VAL A 367 19.20 2.76 -9.82
CA VAL A 367 18.76 1.81 -8.80
C VAL A 367 17.27 1.57 -8.94
N LEU A 368 16.87 0.30 -9.03
CA LEU A 368 15.48 -0.12 -8.98
C LEU A 368 15.03 -0.20 -7.52
N HIS A 369 13.97 0.50 -7.20
CA HIS A 369 13.33 0.46 -5.88
C HIS A 369 11.94 -0.15 -6.01
N ASP A 370 11.58 -0.99 -5.06
CA ASP A 370 10.20 -1.36 -4.84
C ASP A 370 9.56 -0.30 -3.94
N LEU A 371 8.88 0.65 -4.57
CA LEU A 371 8.01 1.60 -3.89
C LEU A 371 6.56 1.09 -3.86
N THR A 372 6.37 -0.20 -4.09
CA THR A 372 5.06 -0.87 -3.98
C THR A 372 4.48 -0.64 -2.59
N LEU A 373 5.34 -0.35 -1.66
CA LEU A 373 5.11 0.31 -0.41
C LEU A 373 6.42 1.04 -0.07
N PRO A 374 6.43 2.37 0.00
CA PRO A 374 6.53 2.79 1.35
C PRO A 374 5.22 2.30 1.92
N GLN A 375 5.18 1.20 2.64
CA GLN A 375 4.23 1.16 3.71
C GLN A 375 4.48 2.49 4.37
N SER A 376 3.57 3.46 4.15
CA SER A 376 3.50 4.61 5.02
C SER A 376 3.66 4.00 6.41
N ALA A 377 4.29 4.68 7.33
CA ALA A 377 4.34 4.17 8.71
C ALA A 377 2.99 3.55 9.07
N PHE A 378 1.92 4.14 8.57
CA PHE A 378 0.55 3.68 8.67
C PHE A 378 0.25 2.31 8.04
N ALA A 379 0.76 2.00 6.85
CA ALA A 379 0.52 0.66 6.26
C ALA A 379 1.30 -0.44 7.00
N ARG A 380 2.48 -0.10 7.56
CA ARG A 380 3.21 -1.01 8.48
C ARG A 380 2.42 -1.24 9.76
N GLU A 381 1.83 -0.20 10.35
CA GLU A 381 0.95 -0.31 11.49
C GLU A 381 -0.27 -1.22 11.20
N VAL A 382 -0.87 -1.10 10.00
CA VAL A 382 -1.97 -1.97 9.57
C VAL A 382 -1.55 -3.44 9.50
N GLU A 383 -0.40 -3.74 8.92
CA GLU A 383 0.11 -5.11 8.81
C GLU A 383 0.57 -5.67 10.18
N GLU A 384 1.14 -4.84 11.04
CA GLU A 384 1.46 -5.19 12.43
C GLU A 384 0.20 -5.52 13.21
N PHE A 385 -0.84 -4.69 13.10
CA PHE A 385 -2.12 -4.96 13.74
C PHE A 385 -2.79 -6.24 13.21
N LYS A 386 -2.73 -6.52 11.92
CA LYS A 386 -3.22 -7.79 11.36
C LYS A 386 -2.47 -9.00 11.92
N ARG A 387 -1.14 -8.92 12.08
CA ARG A 387 -0.33 -9.97 12.72
C ARG A 387 -0.73 -10.17 14.18
N GLU A 388 -0.91 -9.07 14.93
CA GLU A 388 -1.38 -9.11 16.31
C GLU A 388 -2.80 -9.71 16.39
N TRP A 389 -3.68 -9.37 15.46
CA TRP A 389 -5.04 -9.93 15.37
C TRP A 389 -5.01 -11.46 15.17
N HIS A 390 -4.16 -11.97 14.29
CA HIS A 390 -4.03 -13.41 14.02
C HIS A 390 -3.16 -14.16 15.02
N SER A 391 -2.55 -13.48 15.98
CA SER A 391 -1.78 -14.14 17.04
C SER A 391 -2.69 -14.99 17.94
N PRO A 392 -2.17 -16.05 18.61
CA PRO A 392 -2.95 -16.90 19.52
C PRO A 392 -3.50 -16.17 20.75
N ALA A 393 -2.96 -14.97 21.07
CA ALA A 393 -3.43 -14.20 22.24
C ALA A 393 -4.91 -13.82 22.08
N PRO A 394 -5.79 -14.13 23.08
CA PRO A 394 -7.21 -13.82 22.97
C PRO A 394 -7.56 -12.34 23.19
N PHE A 395 -6.60 -11.55 23.65
CA PHE A 395 -6.76 -10.14 23.99
C PHE A 395 -5.92 -9.25 23.08
N LEU A 396 -6.39 -8.01 22.94
CA LEU A 396 -5.65 -6.86 22.40
C LEU A 396 -5.62 -5.74 23.41
N THR A 397 -4.61 -4.87 23.34
CA THR A 397 -4.57 -3.64 24.11
C THR A 397 -5.01 -2.47 23.21
N VAL A 398 -6.00 -1.72 23.69
CA VAL A 398 -6.46 -0.47 23.08
C VAL A 398 -6.31 0.67 24.08
N HIS A 399 -6.26 1.91 23.62
CA HIS A 399 -6.15 3.06 24.50
C HIS A 399 -7.40 3.92 24.41
N THR A 400 -7.87 4.40 25.57
CA THR A 400 -8.98 5.35 25.60
C THR A 400 -8.54 6.69 25.00
N SER A 401 -9.37 7.31 24.19
CA SER A 401 -9.11 8.64 23.63
C SER A 401 -9.42 9.73 24.65
N GLY A 402 -8.67 9.82 25.76
CA GLY A 402 -8.96 10.66 26.90
C GLY A 402 -9.57 12.03 26.57
N SER A 403 -10.86 12.21 26.79
CA SER A 403 -11.50 13.52 26.79
C SER A 403 -11.17 14.33 28.06
N THR A 404 -10.57 13.67 29.05
CA THR A 404 -10.32 14.23 30.39
C THR A 404 -8.96 13.89 31.00
N GLY A 405 -8.01 13.27 30.24
CA GLY A 405 -6.71 12.90 30.82
C GLY A 405 -5.83 12.03 29.92
N THR A 406 -4.74 11.51 30.49
CA THR A 406 -3.79 10.62 29.82
C THR A 406 -4.49 9.37 29.28
N PRO A 407 -4.21 8.91 28.03
CA PRO A 407 -4.78 7.69 27.48
C PRO A 407 -4.52 6.48 28.40
N ARG A 408 -5.57 5.75 28.75
CA ARG A 408 -5.46 4.56 29.61
C ARG A 408 -5.53 3.30 28.76
N PRO A 409 -4.63 2.32 29.02
CA PRO A 409 -4.69 1.04 28.32
C PRO A 409 -5.89 0.22 28.80
N LEU A 410 -6.62 -0.37 27.86
CA LEU A 410 -7.77 -1.25 28.10
C LEU A 410 -7.50 -2.58 27.36
N ARG A 411 -7.55 -3.70 28.09
CA ARG A 411 -7.48 -5.04 27.49
C ARG A 411 -8.86 -5.47 27.01
N VAL A 412 -8.97 -5.81 25.73
CA VAL A 412 -10.24 -6.20 25.10
C VAL A 412 -10.13 -7.56 24.46
N LEU A 413 -11.18 -8.36 24.52
CA LEU A 413 -11.25 -9.68 23.87
C LEU A 413 -11.43 -9.52 22.35
N LYS A 414 -10.69 -10.28 21.56
CA LYS A 414 -10.85 -10.34 20.10
C LYS A 414 -12.25 -10.81 19.69
N THR A 415 -12.85 -11.70 20.49
CA THR A 415 -14.24 -12.17 20.29
C THR A 415 -15.24 -11.02 20.42
N HIS A 416 -15.08 -10.14 21.41
CA HIS A 416 -15.93 -8.94 21.58
C HIS A 416 -15.75 -7.96 20.40
N MET A 417 -14.52 -7.74 19.95
CA MET A 417 -14.27 -6.90 18.77
C MET A 417 -14.90 -7.50 17.51
N SER A 418 -14.83 -8.82 17.35
CA SER A 418 -15.49 -9.53 16.23
C SER A 418 -17.01 -9.36 16.28
N ALA A 419 -17.63 -9.52 17.45
CA ALA A 419 -19.07 -9.32 17.63
C ALA A 419 -19.50 -7.89 17.29
N SER A 420 -18.76 -6.89 17.77
CA SER A 420 -19.00 -5.48 17.46
C SER A 420 -18.85 -5.18 15.96
N ALA A 421 -17.83 -5.74 15.30
CA ALA A 421 -17.63 -5.61 13.87
C ALA A 421 -18.78 -6.20 13.05
N GLN A 422 -19.22 -7.42 13.40
CA GLN A 422 -20.34 -8.12 12.76
C GLN A 422 -21.66 -7.35 12.90
N LYS A 423 -21.94 -6.77 14.10
CA LYS A 423 -23.14 -5.94 14.29
C LYS A 423 -23.18 -4.77 13.29
N THR A 424 -22.07 -4.05 13.13
CA THR A 424 -21.98 -2.94 12.18
C THR A 424 -22.17 -3.44 10.74
N CYS A 425 -21.45 -4.49 10.33
CA CYS A 425 -21.50 -4.99 8.96
C CYS A 425 -22.89 -5.53 8.59
N ARG A 426 -23.57 -6.23 9.51
CA ARG A 426 -24.95 -6.70 9.30
C ARG A 426 -25.95 -5.54 9.20
N PHE A 427 -25.84 -4.55 10.08
CA PHE A 427 -26.72 -3.38 10.04
C PHE A 427 -26.59 -2.60 8.74
N LEU A 428 -25.38 -2.45 8.23
CA LEU A 428 -25.10 -1.76 6.96
C LEU A 428 -25.30 -2.66 5.72
N GLY A 429 -25.54 -3.97 5.88
CA GLY A 429 -25.70 -4.92 4.77
C GLY A 429 -24.44 -5.09 3.92
N LEU A 430 -23.25 -4.96 4.52
CA LEU A 430 -21.98 -5.10 3.81
C LEU A 430 -21.74 -6.56 3.38
N GLN A 431 -21.24 -6.72 2.15
CA GLN A 431 -20.99 -8.03 1.56
C GLN A 431 -19.48 -8.32 1.43
N PRO A 432 -19.06 -9.60 1.45
CA PRO A 432 -17.69 -9.96 1.15
C PRO A 432 -17.21 -9.36 -0.20
N GLY A 433 -16.02 -8.76 -0.20
CA GLY A 433 -15.47 -8.07 -1.36
C GLY A 433 -15.83 -6.58 -1.47
N ASP A 434 -16.79 -6.07 -0.69
CA ASP A 434 -17.06 -4.64 -0.61
C ASP A 434 -15.81 -3.85 -0.17
N THR A 435 -15.59 -2.68 -0.77
CA THR A 435 -14.44 -1.85 -0.42
C THR A 435 -14.70 -1.02 0.82
N ALA A 436 -13.79 -1.08 1.80
CA ALA A 436 -13.84 -0.33 3.04
C ALA A 436 -12.63 0.61 3.17
N LEU A 437 -12.87 1.91 3.32
CA LEU A 437 -11.81 2.92 3.46
C LEU A 437 -11.34 3.02 4.90
N LEU A 438 -10.06 2.70 5.14
CA LEU A 438 -9.36 2.99 6.39
C LEU A 438 -8.52 4.25 6.21
N CYS A 439 -8.89 5.32 6.90
CA CYS A 439 -8.19 6.60 6.92
C CYS A 439 -8.15 7.22 8.33
N LEU A 440 -8.28 6.37 9.35
CA LEU A 440 -8.24 6.71 10.77
C LEU A 440 -7.00 6.08 11.42
N PRO A 441 -6.29 6.77 12.33
CA PRO A 441 -5.11 6.24 13.00
C PRO A 441 -5.41 4.97 13.79
N LEU A 442 -4.51 3.97 13.74
CA LEU A 442 -4.67 2.71 14.45
C LEU A 442 -4.38 2.80 15.97
N GLN A 443 -3.80 3.90 16.43
CA GLN A 443 -3.71 4.15 17.87
C GLN A 443 -5.09 4.27 18.52
N TYR A 444 -6.13 4.68 17.78
CA TYR A 444 -7.50 4.77 18.25
C TYR A 444 -8.33 3.56 17.86
N ILE A 445 -9.31 3.22 18.71
CA ILE A 445 -10.21 2.09 18.50
C ILE A 445 -10.94 2.15 17.14
N ALA A 446 -11.29 3.34 16.66
CA ALA A 446 -12.02 3.53 15.41
C ALA A 446 -11.22 3.01 14.20
N GLY A 447 -9.90 3.28 14.13
CA GLY A 447 -9.02 2.74 13.09
C GLY A 447 -8.88 1.23 13.19
N LYS A 448 -8.61 0.70 14.39
CA LYS A 448 -8.52 -0.76 14.63
C LYS A 448 -9.80 -1.48 14.20
N MET A 449 -10.97 -0.94 14.54
CA MET A 449 -12.26 -1.56 14.20
C MET A 449 -12.55 -1.54 12.70
N MET A 450 -11.98 -0.63 11.91
CA MET A 450 -12.07 -0.70 10.44
C MET A 450 -11.30 -1.90 9.89
N VAL A 451 -10.12 -2.20 10.44
CA VAL A 451 -9.35 -3.40 10.08
C VAL A 451 -10.11 -4.65 10.51
N VAL A 452 -10.63 -4.69 11.75
CA VAL A 452 -11.39 -5.85 12.26
C VAL A 452 -12.63 -6.13 11.42
N ARG A 453 -13.40 -5.10 11.04
CA ARG A 453 -14.55 -5.24 10.13
C ARG A 453 -14.15 -5.86 8.81
N SER A 454 -13.04 -5.41 8.21
CA SER A 454 -12.58 -5.97 6.94
C SER A 454 -12.14 -7.42 7.07
N LEU A 455 -11.47 -7.81 8.16
CA LEU A 455 -11.04 -9.19 8.38
C LEU A 455 -12.23 -10.13 8.66
N VAL A 456 -13.16 -9.71 9.53
CA VAL A 456 -14.29 -10.55 9.97
C VAL A 456 -15.38 -10.68 8.91
N SER A 457 -15.58 -9.67 8.07
CA SER A 457 -16.60 -9.65 7.02
C SER A 457 -16.02 -9.74 5.60
N HIS A 458 -14.74 -10.10 5.48
CA HIS A 458 -14.03 -10.28 4.20
C HIS A 458 -14.15 -9.08 3.25
N LEU A 459 -14.09 -7.86 3.80
CA LEU A 459 -14.11 -6.63 3.00
C LEU A 459 -12.72 -6.35 2.42
N ARG A 460 -12.67 -5.70 1.27
CA ARG A 460 -11.44 -5.22 0.67
C ARG A 460 -11.02 -3.89 1.31
N LEU A 461 -10.04 -3.94 2.20
CA LEU A 461 -9.54 -2.76 2.90
C LEU A 461 -8.73 -1.85 1.97
N LEU A 462 -9.13 -0.58 1.86
CA LEU A 462 -8.38 0.48 1.20
C LEU A 462 -7.74 1.35 2.28
N ALA A 463 -6.47 1.11 2.58
CA ALA A 463 -5.75 1.89 3.59
C ALA A 463 -5.14 3.14 2.95
N VAL A 464 -5.52 4.30 3.48
CA VAL A 464 -5.00 5.63 3.13
C VAL A 464 -4.44 6.25 4.40
N CYS A 465 -3.26 6.86 4.31
CA CYS A 465 -2.64 7.53 5.44
C CYS A 465 -3.62 8.53 6.08
N PRO A 466 -3.79 8.53 7.41
CA PRO A 466 -4.69 9.44 8.10
C PRO A 466 -4.33 10.91 7.82
N THR A 467 -5.25 11.61 7.17
CA THR A 467 -5.14 13.03 6.83
C THR A 467 -6.50 13.70 6.97
N GLY A 468 -6.53 15.02 6.93
CA GLY A 468 -7.80 15.77 6.90
C GLY A 468 -8.57 15.58 5.58
N ARG A 469 -7.91 15.12 4.50
CA ARG A 469 -8.50 14.96 3.14
C ARG A 469 -8.25 13.55 2.60
N PRO A 470 -8.91 12.52 3.16
CA PRO A 470 -8.64 11.12 2.80
C PRO A 470 -9.03 10.76 1.36
N PHE A 471 -9.93 11.51 0.73
CA PHE A 471 -10.37 11.27 -0.64
C PHE A 471 -9.44 11.86 -1.72
N ALA A 472 -8.47 12.69 -1.34
CA ALA A 472 -7.56 13.34 -2.29
C ALA A 472 -6.80 12.34 -3.19
N GLN A 473 -6.46 11.17 -2.67
CA GLN A 473 -5.72 10.11 -3.37
C GLN A 473 -6.61 9.03 -4.00
N LEU A 474 -7.93 9.09 -3.79
CA LEU A 474 -8.85 8.09 -4.31
C LEU A 474 -9.27 8.40 -5.76
N HIS A 475 -9.44 7.35 -6.55
CA HIS A 475 -9.93 7.43 -7.93
C HIS A 475 -11.37 6.93 -8.09
N ALA A 476 -11.90 6.23 -7.08
CA ALA A 476 -13.27 5.71 -7.05
C ALA A 476 -13.81 5.74 -5.61
N SER A 477 -15.12 5.80 -5.48
CA SER A 477 -15.79 5.77 -4.19
C SER A 477 -15.71 4.37 -3.57
N PRO A 478 -15.30 4.22 -2.30
CA PRO A 478 -15.45 2.97 -1.57
C PRO A 478 -16.92 2.69 -1.27
N VAL A 479 -17.27 1.43 -1.01
CA VAL A 479 -18.62 1.04 -0.60
C VAL A 479 -18.90 1.51 0.83
N PHE A 480 -17.91 1.41 1.71
CA PHE A 480 -18.00 1.79 3.12
C PHE A 480 -16.84 2.70 3.53
N ALA A 481 -17.15 3.75 4.29
CA ALA A 481 -16.15 4.64 4.88
C ALA A 481 -16.53 5.05 6.31
N ALA A 482 -15.52 5.20 7.18
CA ALA A 482 -15.65 5.78 8.50
C ALA A 482 -14.77 7.04 8.59
N LEU A 483 -15.39 8.19 8.90
CA LEU A 483 -14.73 9.49 8.92
C LEU A 483 -15.02 10.24 10.22
N THR A 484 -14.15 11.21 10.55
CA THR A 484 -14.45 12.22 11.55
C THR A 484 -15.24 13.38 10.92
N PRO A 485 -15.99 14.18 11.72
CA PRO A 485 -16.64 15.39 11.22
C PRO A 485 -15.66 16.36 10.54
N PHE A 486 -14.43 16.45 11.04
CA PHE A 486 -13.36 17.27 10.47
C PHE A 486 -12.99 16.79 9.07
N GLN A 487 -12.75 15.47 8.87
CA GLN A 487 -12.43 14.90 7.55
C GLN A 487 -13.54 15.14 6.53
N VAL A 488 -14.79 14.98 6.94
CA VAL A 488 -15.95 15.28 6.08
C VAL A 488 -15.97 16.76 5.70
N SER A 489 -15.83 17.67 6.67
CA SER A 489 -15.80 19.11 6.42
C SER A 489 -14.67 19.51 5.45
N GLN A 490 -13.48 18.94 5.57
CA GLN A 490 -12.37 19.21 4.65
C GLN A 490 -12.61 18.63 3.25
N THR A 491 -13.21 17.43 3.17
CA THR A 491 -13.58 16.78 1.91
C THR A 491 -14.59 17.61 1.11
N LEU A 492 -15.57 18.20 1.78
CA LEU A 492 -16.59 19.05 1.16
C LEU A 492 -16.04 20.35 0.51
N LYS A 493 -14.83 20.78 0.86
CA LYS A 493 -14.17 21.94 0.22
C LYS A 493 -13.68 21.66 -1.19
N SER A 494 -13.64 20.40 -1.65
CA SER A 494 -13.19 20.00 -2.98
C SER A 494 -14.35 19.38 -3.75
N PRO A 495 -14.76 19.94 -4.91
CA PRO A 495 -15.86 19.38 -5.72
C PRO A 495 -15.62 17.93 -6.13
N ARG A 496 -14.38 17.58 -6.54
CA ARG A 496 -13.99 16.22 -6.90
C ARG A 496 -14.14 15.24 -5.73
N GLU A 497 -13.64 15.62 -4.56
CA GLU A 497 -13.70 14.76 -3.37
C GLU A 497 -15.15 14.64 -2.84
N THR A 498 -15.93 15.72 -2.94
CA THR A 498 -17.38 15.71 -2.64
C THR A 498 -18.12 14.72 -3.52
N THR A 499 -17.81 14.69 -4.83
CA THR A 499 -18.41 13.70 -5.75
C THR A 499 -18.09 12.27 -5.32
N LEU A 500 -16.83 11.99 -4.93
CA LEU A 500 -16.43 10.68 -4.41
C LEU A 500 -17.13 10.35 -3.09
N LEU A 501 -17.27 11.32 -2.18
CA LEU A 501 -17.96 11.14 -0.90
C LEU A 501 -19.46 10.83 -1.09
N ARG A 502 -20.12 11.49 -2.04
CA ARG A 502 -21.52 11.22 -2.43
C ARG A 502 -21.70 9.84 -3.03
N GLY A 503 -20.66 9.25 -3.60
CA GLY A 503 -20.66 7.89 -4.15
C GLY A 503 -20.41 6.78 -3.12
N VAL A 504 -20.07 7.10 -1.88
CA VAL A 504 -19.88 6.11 -0.79
C VAL A 504 -21.25 5.55 -0.38
N ARG A 505 -21.53 4.26 -0.59
CA ARG A 505 -22.83 3.67 -0.25
C ARG A 505 -23.17 3.84 1.23
N HIS A 506 -22.25 3.58 2.12
CA HIS A 506 -22.42 3.67 3.57
C HIS A 506 -21.30 4.51 4.18
N LEU A 507 -21.64 5.72 4.64
CA LEU A 507 -20.73 6.61 5.34
C LEU A 507 -21.13 6.67 6.80
N ILE A 508 -20.22 6.30 7.72
CA ILE A 508 -20.39 6.54 9.15
C ILE A 508 -19.48 7.68 9.60
N ILE A 509 -20.02 8.58 10.40
CA ILE A 509 -19.33 9.75 10.95
C ILE A 509 -19.30 9.62 12.47
N GLY A 510 -18.09 9.62 13.04
CA GLY A 510 -17.91 9.45 14.48
C GLY A 510 -16.68 10.18 15.01
N GLY A 511 -16.41 9.98 16.29
CA GLY A 511 -15.30 10.65 16.97
C GLY A 511 -15.62 12.04 17.51
N GLY A 512 -16.77 12.63 17.17
CA GLY A 512 -17.24 13.92 17.67
C GLY A 512 -18.65 14.24 17.19
N PRO A 513 -19.29 15.29 17.71
CA PRO A 513 -20.60 15.74 17.26
C PRO A 513 -20.52 16.32 15.85
N ILE A 514 -21.58 16.13 15.07
CA ILE A 514 -21.75 16.76 13.75
C ILE A 514 -22.35 18.15 13.99
N SER A 515 -21.71 19.21 13.49
CA SER A 515 -22.25 20.57 13.61
C SER A 515 -23.52 20.74 12.76
N PRO A 516 -24.44 21.63 13.15
CA PRO A 516 -25.65 21.90 12.35
C PRO A 516 -25.37 22.29 10.90
N GLN A 517 -24.28 23.04 10.65
CA GLN A 517 -23.87 23.42 9.30
C GLN A 517 -23.43 22.19 8.47
N LEU A 518 -22.65 21.29 9.08
CA LEU A 518 -22.22 20.06 8.44
C LEU A 518 -23.40 19.11 8.22
N GLU A 519 -24.32 19.02 9.17
CA GLU A 519 -25.54 18.22 9.05
C GLU A 519 -26.42 18.73 7.90
N SER A 520 -26.60 20.05 7.79
CA SER A 520 -27.32 20.67 6.67
C SER A 520 -26.66 20.37 5.31
N ALA A 521 -25.32 20.43 5.23
CA ALA A 521 -24.57 20.12 4.01
C ALA A 521 -24.69 18.64 3.59
N LEU A 522 -24.92 17.73 4.54
CA LEU A 522 -25.06 16.29 4.29
C LEU A 522 -26.52 15.87 4.06
N ALA A 523 -27.49 16.74 4.36
CA ALA A 523 -28.91 16.44 4.35
C ALA A 523 -29.39 15.84 3.02
N ASP A 524 -28.94 16.41 1.88
CA ASP A 524 -29.33 16.03 0.53
C ASP A 524 -28.38 15.04 -0.14
N PHE A 525 -27.56 14.35 0.64
CA PHE A 525 -26.68 13.31 0.11
C PHE A 525 -27.51 12.09 -0.31
N PRO A 526 -27.25 11.51 -1.50
CA PRO A 526 -28.02 10.37 -2.01
C PRO A 526 -27.71 9.07 -1.27
N ASN A 527 -26.55 9.00 -0.63
CA ASN A 527 -26.03 7.83 0.05
C ASN A 527 -26.45 7.76 1.52
N ASN A 528 -26.18 6.62 2.15
CA ASN A 528 -26.50 6.37 3.55
C ASN A 528 -25.45 7.00 4.48
N VAL A 529 -25.72 8.22 4.96
CA VAL A 529 -24.87 8.91 5.94
C VAL A 529 -25.42 8.72 7.35
N TRP A 530 -24.56 8.24 8.26
CA TRP A 530 -24.90 7.92 9.63
C TRP A 530 -23.99 8.65 10.61
N SER A 531 -24.54 9.24 11.65
CA SER A 531 -23.80 9.63 12.85
C SER A 531 -23.74 8.45 13.82
N THR A 532 -22.59 8.21 14.42
CA THR A 532 -22.37 7.09 15.34
C THR A 532 -22.32 7.56 16.80
N TYR A 533 -22.88 6.74 17.70
CA TYR A 533 -22.70 6.90 19.14
C TYR A 533 -22.01 5.68 19.73
N GLY A 534 -20.90 5.88 20.42
CA GLY A 534 -20.10 4.87 21.08
C GLY A 534 -18.82 5.42 21.68
N MET A 535 -18.10 4.57 22.39
CA MET A 535 -16.85 4.92 23.09
C MET A 535 -15.87 3.75 23.03
N THR A 536 -14.67 3.94 23.55
CA THR A 536 -13.65 2.88 23.58
C THR A 536 -14.11 1.65 24.37
N GLU A 537 -14.83 1.87 25.45
CA GLU A 537 -15.37 0.85 26.35
C GLU A 537 -16.47 0.01 25.67
N THR A 538 -17.14 0.53 24.66
CA THR A 538 -18.06 -0.22 23.78
C THR A 538 -17.41 -0.73 22.52
N LEU A 539 -16.07 -0.63 22.39
CA LEU A 539 -15.22 -1.03 21.25
C LEU A 539 -15.51 -0.27 19.95
N SER A 540 -16.74 0.11 19.73
CA SER A 540 -17.21 0.87 18.58
C SER A 540 -18.55 1.51 18.95
N HIS A 541 -19.29 1.95 17.91
CA HIS A 541 -20.63 2.47 18.10
C HIS A 541 -21.62 1.35 18.49
N ILE A 542 -22.55 1.72 19.36
CA ILE A 542 -23.67 0.86 19.78
C ILE A 542 -25.00 1.35 19.22
N ALA A 543 -25.01 2.55 18.64
CA ALA A 543 -26.19 3.15 18.04
C ALA A 543 -25.82 4.05 16.88
N LEU A 544 -26.75 4.23 15.96
CA LEU A 544 -26.61 5.02 14.75
C LEU A 544 -27.83 5.92 14.56
N ARG A 545 -27.63 7.16 14.09
CA ARG A 545 -28.71 8.02 13.60
C ARG A 545 -28.49 8.42 12.15
N ARG A 546 -29.56 8.43 11.38
CA ARG A 546 -29.53 8.83 9.98
C ARG A 546 -29.36 10.35 9.85
N VAL A 547 -28.37 10.79 9.03
CA VAL A 547 -28.07 12.20 8.78
C VAL A 547 -28.58 12.65 7.41
N SER A 548 -28.65 11.76 6.42
CA SER A 548 -29.03 12.08 5.03
C SER A 548 -30.39 11.50 4.64
N GLY A 549 -31.03 12.14 3.65
CA GLY A 549 -32.27 11.68 3.03
C GLY A 549 -33.54 11.85 3.87
N PRO A 550 -34.68 11.28 3.46
CA PRO A 550 -35.98 11.52 4.09
C PRO A 550 -36.14 10.90 5.49
N HIS A 551 -35.29 9.91 5.83
CA HIS A 551 -35.31 9.23 7.12
C HIS A 551 -34.35 9.84 8.14
N ARG A 552 -33.99 11.11 8.00
CA ARG A 552 -33.15 11.83 8.98
C ARG A 552 -33.77 11.81 10.35
N SER A 553 -32.94 11.64 11.38
CA SER A 553 -33.36 11.58 12.76
C SER A 553 -32.35 12.29 13.66
N GLN A 554 -32.82 12.91 14.71
CA GLN A 554 -31.98 13.39 15.79
C GLN A 554 -31.74 12.30 16.86
N ARG A 555 -32.52 11.23 16.85
CA ARG A 555 -32.40 10.13 17.79
C ARG A 555 -31.47 9.05 17.27
N TYR A 556 -30.62 8.51 18.10
CA TYR A 556 -29.80 7.35 17.85
C TYR A 556 -30.60 6.09 18.10
N THR A 557 -30.65 5.20 17.12
CA THR A 557 -31.27 3.88 17.23
C THR A 557 -30.22 2.86 17.66
N ALA A 558 -30.51 2.10 18.71
CA ALA A 558 -29.62 1.05 19.23
C ALA A 558 -29.43 -0.08 18.21
N LEU A 559 -28.20 -0.61 18.12
CA LEU A 559 -27.93 -1.81 17.33
C LEU A 559 -28.55 -3.05 17.99
N PRO A 560 -28.87 -4.11 17.22
CA PRO A 560 -29.42 -5.33 17.76
C PRO A 560 -28.59 -5.91 18.92
N GLY A 561 -29.25 -6.31 20.01
CA GLY A 561 -28.61 -6.86 21.20
C GLY A 561 -28.00 -5.80 22.15
N VAL A 562 -28.30 -4.52 21.94
CA VAL A 562 -27.97 -3.43 22.87
C VAL A 562 -29.21 -3.07 23.67
N THR A 563 -29.12 -3.09 24.99
CA THR A 563 -30.18 -2.63 25.91
C THR A 563 -29.76 -1.31 26.53
N LEU A 564 -30.70 -0.37 26.59
CA LEU A 564 -30.50 1.00 27.05
C LEU A 564 -31.34 1.27 28.28
N GLN A 565 -30.76 1.95 29.27
CA GLN A 565 -31.42 2.45 30.48
C GLN A 565 -30.83 3.81 30.85
N THR A 566 -31.42 4.53 31.77
CA THR A 566 -30.82 5.71 32.40
C THR A 566 -30.59 5.48 33.89
N ASP A 567 -29.54 6.07 34.45
CA ASP A 567 -29.27 6.09 35.90
C ASP A 567 -30.01 7.22 36.58
N GLN A 568 -29.81 7.38 37.91
CA GLN A 568 -30.42 8.45 38.71
C GLN A 568 -29.99 9.86 38.27
N ARG A 569 -28.89 10.00 37.53
CA ARG A 569 -28.40 11.26 36.98
C ARG A 569 -28.98 11.52 35.59
N HIS A 570 -29.90 10.68 35.09
CA HIS A 570 -30.39 10.63 33.71
C HIS A 570 -29.31 10.34 32.68
N CYS A 571 -28.19 9.77 33.13
CA CYS A 571 -27.11 9.37 32.21
C CYS A 571 -27.39 8.00 31.60
N LEU A 572 -27.01 7.83 30.34
CA LEU A 572 -27.20 6.59 29.58
C LEU A 572 -26.41 5.44 30.19
N VAL A 573 -27.10 4.32 30.40
CA VAL A 573 -26.50 3.03 30.80
C VAL A 573 -26.67 2.01 29.69
N ILE A 574 -25.55 1.43 29.25
CA ILE A 574 -25.48 0.55 28.10
C ILE A 574 -25.22 -0.89 28.57
N THR A 575 -26.00 -1.82 28.07
CA THR A 575 -25.77 -3.25 28.28
C THR A 575 -25.72 -3.98 26.92
N SER A 576 -24.61 -4.66 26.63
CA SER A 576 -24.39 -5.48 25.46
C SER A 576 -23.31 -6.53 25.79
N PRO A 577 -23.71 -7.67 26.37
CA PRO A 577 -22.76 -8.67 26.89
C PRO A 577 -21.80 -9.23 25.85
N ASP A 578 -22.24 -9.37 24.61
CA ASP A 578 -21.46 -9.92 23.49
C ASP A 578 -20.28 -9.03 23.05
N ILE A 579 -20.27 -7.75 23.49
CA ILE A 579 -19.13 -6.84 23.31
C ILE A 579 -18.44 -6.50 24.64
N GLY A 580 -18.81 -7.19 25.73
CA GLY A 580 -18.23 -6.99 27.07
C GLY A 580 -18.80 -5.81 27.84
N ALA A 581 -19.86 -5.15 27.37
CA ALA A 581 -20.50 -4.05 28.07
C ALA A 581 -21.58 -4.60 29.05
N HIS A 582 -21.17 -4.84 30.30
CA HIS A 582 -22.06 -5.27 31.37
C HIS A 582 -22.47 -4.06 32.21
N ARG A 583 -23.62 -3.43 31.90
CA ARG A 583 -24.17 -2.26 32.60
C ARG A 583 -23.17 -1.08 32.68
N LEU A 584 -22.69 -0.65 31.53
CA LEU A 584 -21.74 0.45 31.39
C LEU A 584 -22.48 1.78 31.59
N ALA A 585 -22.26 2.44 32.72
CA ALA A 585 -22.78 3.78 32.98
C ALA A 585 -21.92 4.84 32.31
N THR A 586 -22.56 5.74 31.56
CA THR A 586 -21.88 6.86 30.88
C THR A 586 -22.03 8.14 31.67
N ASN A 587 -21.40 9.22 31.19
CA ASN A 587 -21.67 10.58 31.66
C ASN A 587 -22.53 11.37 30.65
N ASP A 588 -23.13 10.71 29.67
CA ASP A 588 -23.97 11.34 28.67
C ASP A 588 -25.41 11.33 29.10
N ILE A 589 -26.01 12.51 29.32
CA ILE A 589 -27.43 12.70 29.69
C ILE A 589 -28.26 12.34 28.42
N ALA A 590 -29.20 11.42 28.59
CA ALA A 590 -29.99 10.91 27.49
C ALA A 590 -31.50 10.87 27.80
N GLN A 591 -32.29 11.12 26.76
CA GLN A 591 -33.73 10.91 26.76
C GLN A 591 -34.06 9.66 25.90
N LEU A 592 -34.52 8.60 26.54
CA LEU A 592 -34.93 7.38 25.86
C LEU A 592 -36.29 7.55 25.17
N SER A 593 -36.53 6.74 24.09
CA SER A 593 -37.90 6.51 23.61
C SER A 593 -38.67 5.62 24.57
N PRO A 594 -40.03 5.61 24.51
CA PRO A 594 -40.86 4.79 25.42
C PRO A 594 -40.52 3.32 25.44
N ASP A 595 -40.08 2.77 24.28
CA ASP A 595 -39.66 1.38 24.06
C ASP A 595 -38.15 1.17 24.32
N ALA A 596 -37.42 2.19 24.71
CA ALA A 596 -35.99 2.24 24.94
C ALA A 596 -35.15 1.73 23.72
N SER A 597 -35.71 1.72 22.50
CA SER A 597 -35.00 1.34 21.27
C SER A 597 -34.13 2.44 20.70
N SER A 598 -34.40 3.70 21.11
CA SER A 598 -33.65 4.86 20.63
C SER A 598 -33.51 5.93 21.73
N PHE A 599 -32.57 6.85 21.56
CA PHE A 599 -32.31 7.93 22.51
C PHE A 599 -31.82 9.19 21.82
N LEU A 600 -32.01 10.30 22.51
CA LEU A 600 -31.45 11.61 22.20
C LEU A 600 -30.39 11.94 23.26
N ILE A 601 -29.21 12.42 22.85
CA ILE A 601 -28.21 12.95 23.76
C ILE A 601 -28.52 14.44 24.00
N LEU A 602 -28.61 14.79 25.26
CA LEU A 602 -28.89 16.17 25.71
C LEU A 602 -27.62 16.91 26.10
N GLY A 603 -26.58 16.19 26.49
CA GLY A 603 -25.28 16.74 26.89
C GLY A 603 -24.54 15.80 27.84
N ARG A 604 -23.56 16.32 28.57
CA ARG A 604 -22.76 15.53 29.53
C ARG A 604 -22.94 16.06 30.96
N CYS A 605 -23.07 15.17 31.91
CA CYS A 605 -23.23 15.53 33.32
C CYS A 605 -21.97 16.19 33.93
N ASP A 606 -20.79 15.92 33.35
CA ASP A 606 -19.51 16.52 33.74
C ASP A 606 -19.26 17.91 33.09
N ASN A 607 -20.13 18.37 32.19
CA ASN A 607 -20.09 19.70 31.58
C ASN A 607 -21.22 20.61 32.05
N VAL A 608 -21.88 20.28 33.18
CA VAL A 608 -22.90 21.13 33.79
C VAL A 608 -22.23 22.21 34.64
N VAL A 609 -22.53 23.47 34.38
CA VAL A 609 -22.10 24.61 35.20
C VAL A 609 -23.17 24.93 36.21
N CYS A 610 -22.80 24.89 37.50
CA CYS A 610 -23.71 25.24 38.60
C CYS A 610 -23.53 26.72 39.02
N SER A 611 -24.31 27.61 38.45
CA SER A 611 -24.21 29.06 38.71
C SER A 611 -25.41 29.56 39.54
N GLY A 612 -25.13 30.05 40.73
CA GLY A 612 -26.17 30.55 41.61
C GLY A 612 -27.27 29.55 41.97
N GLY A 613 -26.92 28.27 42.07
CA GLY A 613 -27.86 27.18 42.34
C GLY A 613 -28.62 26.65 41.13
N LEU A 614 -28.46 27.27 39.96
CA LEU A 614 -29.03 26.78 38.70
C LEU A 614 -28.00 25.94 37.91
N LYS A 615 -28.48 24.83 37.36
CA LYS A 615 -27.67 23.95 36.53
C LYS A 615 -27.83 24.34 35.07
N HIS A 616 -26.74 24.69 34.41
CA HIS A 616 -26.69 25.03 32.99
C HIS A 616 -25.96 23.97 32.22
N GLN A 617 -26.63 23.33 31.26
CA GLN A 617 -26.00 22.39 30.31
C GLN A 617 -25.31 23.19 29.23
N VAL A 618 -23.98 23.23 29.23
CA VAL A 618 -23.22 24.10 28.32
C VAL A 618 -23.44 23.77 26.86
N GLU A 619 -23.59 22.49 26.50
CA GLU A 619 -23.82 22.07 25.11
C GLU A 619 -25.16 22.57 24.56
N GLU A 620 -26.20 22.69 25.41
CA GLU A 620 -27.49 23.24 25.01
C GLU A 620 -27.38 24.74 24.73
N LEU A 621 -26.67 25.49 25.57
CA LEU A 621 -26.41 26.91 25.38
C LEU A 621 -25.59 27.15 24.12
N GLU A 622 -24.56 26.35 23.90
CA GLU A 622 -23.72 26.38 22.70
C GLU A 622 -24.52 26.10 21.42
N ALA A 623 -25.39 25.10 21.43
CA ALA A 623 -26.24 24.76 20.28
C ALA A 623 -27.20 25.92 19.91
N ARG A 624 -27.80 26.60 20.91
CA ARG A 624 -28.69 27.73 20.67
C ARG A 624 -27.99 28.96 20.11
N LEU A 625 -26.71 29.15 20.43
CA LEU A 625 -25.91 30.31 20.00
C LEU A 625 -25.11 30.05 18.73
N GLN A 626 -24.93 28.81 18.29
CA GLN A 626 -24.01 28.43 17.20
C GLN A 626 -24.30 29.13 15.88
N SER A 627 -25.57 29.41 15.58
CA SER A 627 -25.96 30.16 14.37
C SER A 627 -25.93 31.67 14.55
N SER A 628 -25.76 32.16 15.79
CA SER A 628 -25.89 33.56 16.14
C SER A 628 -24.56 34.25 16.38
N LEU A 629 -23.55 33.54 16.87
CA LEU A 629 -22.23 34.12 17.13
C LEU A 629 -21.32 34.01 15.89
N PRO A 630 -20.54 35.05 15.55
CA PRO A 630 -19.74 35.11 14.35
C PRO A 630 -18.36 34.41 14.48
N CYS A 631 -18.03 33.90 15.66
CA CYS A 631 -16.72 33.31 15.97
C CYS A 631 -16.88 31.95 16.65
N PRO A 632 -15.83 31.12 16.66
CA PRO A 632 -15.78 29.93 17.50
C PRO A 632 -15.85 30.28 18.97
N PHE A 633 -16.63 29.50 19.74
CA PHE A 633 -16.84 29.74 21.16
C PHE A 633 -17.20 28.47 21.92
N PHE A 634 -16.98 28.50 23.25
CA PHE A 634 -17.45 27.47 24.18
C PHE A 634 -17.88 28.12 25.52
N PHE A 635 -18.77 27.46 26.25
CA PHE A 635 -19.09 27.79 27.61
C PHE A 635 -18.26 26.98 28.61
N THR A 636 -17.91 27.60 29.74
CA THR A 636 -17.26 26.92 30.87
C THR A 636 -17.72 27.56 32.19
N GLY A 637 -17.55 26.84 33.31
CA GLY A 637 -17.72 27.39 34.64
C GLY A 637 -16.37 27.81 35.23
N VAL A 638 -16.26 29.07 35.68
CA VAL A 638 -15.09 29.53 36.44
C VAL A 638 -15.47 29.76 37.89
N PRO A 639 -14.61 29.54 38.89
CA PRO A 639 -14.92 29.80 40.32
C PRO A 639 -15.38 31.22 40.54
N ASP A 640 -16.47 31.39 41.31
CA ASP A 640 -17.04 32.70 41.65
C ASP A 640 -17.44 32.72 43.13
N ALA A 641 -17.04 33.76 43.82
CA ALA A 641 -17.26 33.89 45.29
C ALA A 641 -18.73 33.93 45.72
N VAL A 642 -19.64 34.36 44.84
CA VAL A 642 -21.06 34.51 45.11
C VAL A 642 -21.91 33.40 44.51
N LEU A 643 -21.56 32.99 43.30
CA LEU A 643 -22.36 32.04 42.52
C LEU A 643 -21.85 30.59 42.63
N GLY A 644 -20.73 30.36 43.30
CA GLY A 644 -20.01 29.10 43.31
C GLY A 644 -19.23 28.92 41.99
N GLU A 645 -19.91 28.81 40.85
CA GLU A 645 -19.33 28.93 39.52
C GLU A 645 -20.06 30.06 38.74
N ALA A 646 -19.29 30.85 37.99
CA ALA A 646 -19.85 31.82 37.05
C ALA A 646 -19.86 31.21 35.65
N LEU A 647 -21.01 31.23 34.99
CA LEU A 647 -21.11 30.85 33.57
C LEU A 647 -20.29 31.82 32.74
N THR A 648 -19.32 31.31 32.00
CA THR A 648 -18.34 32.11 31.26
C THR A 648 -18.34 31.67 29.81
N LEU A 649 -18.42 32.63 28.88
CA LEU A 649 -18.28 32.42 27.43
C LEU A 649 -16.83 32.65 27.04
N VAL A 650 -16.20 31.68 26.40
CA VAL A 650 -14.83 31.75 25.88
C VAL A 650 -14.88 31.82 24.37
N CYS A 651 -14.34 32.89 23.79
CA CYS A 651 -14.46 33.19 22.36
C CYS A 651 -13.09 33.32 21.68
N GLN A 652 -12.98 32.83 20.45
CA GLN A 652 -11.86 33.15 19.56
C GLN A 652 -12.22 34.40 18.75
N ALA A 653 -12.11 35.56 19.37
CA ALA A 653 -12.44 36.85 18.77
C ALA A 653 -11.60 37.96 19.43
N PRO A 654 -11.47 39.14 18.84
CA PRO A 654 -10.86 40.28 19.51
C PRO A 654 -11.78 40.85 20.56
N PRO A 655 -11.26 41.39 21.70
CA PRO A 655 -12.06 41.97 22.78
C PRO A 655 -13.03 43.09 22.35
N THR A 656 -12.72 43.76 21.24
CA THR A 656 -13.57 44.80 20.63
C THR A 656 -14.97 44.31 20.25
N GLN A 657 -15.18 42.99 20.15
CA GLN A 657 -16.48 42.41 19.78
C GLN A 657 -17.37 42.06 20.99
N GLU A 658 -16.95 42.38 22.23
CA GLU A 658 -17.70 41.99 23.44
C GLU A 658 -19.15 42.50 23.43
N ALA A 659 -19.38 43.76 23.07
CA ALA A 659 -20.72 44.33 23.03
C ALA A 659 -21.65 43.60 22.07
N LEU A 660 -21.16 43.28 20.87
CA LEU A 660 -21.88 42.50 19.85
C LEU A 660 -22.22 41.09 20.35
N LEU A 661 -21.23 40.41 20.98
CA LEU A 661 -21.44 39.05 21.49
C LEU A 661 -22.45 39.02 22.63
N ARG A 662 -22.44 40.02 23.56
CA ARG A 662 -23.44 40.18 24.63
C ARG A 662 -24.84 40.43 24.08
N GLU A 663 -24.98 41.27 23.06
CA GLU A 663 -26.25 41.53 22.40
C GLU A 663 -26.81 40.25 21.76
N ARG A 664 -26.00 39.51 21.05
CA ARG A 664 -26.43 38.25 20.42
C ARG A 664 -26.77 37.16 21.44
N CYS A 665 -26.06 37.09 22.57
CA CYS A 665 -26.43 36.22 23.67
C CYS A 665 -27.81 36.62 24.27
N ARG A 666 -28.08 37.91 24.50
CA ARG A 666 -29.39 38.38 25.00
C ARG A 666 -30.55 38.00 24.08
N ALA A 667 -30.34 37.96 22.77
CA ALA A 667 -31.38 37.58 21.79
C ALA A 667 -31.80 36.11 21.87
N LYS A 668 -31.00 35.22 22.45
CA LYS A 668 -31.19 33.77 22.45
C LYS A 668 -31.19 33.10 23.82
N LEU A 669 -30.63 33.74 24.83
CA LEU A 669 -30.49 33.21 26.18
C LEU A 669 -31.42 33.98 27.17
N THR A 670 -31.91 33.26 28.19
CA THR A 670 -32.64 33.86 29.30
C THR A 670 -31.69 34.63 30.21
N ARG A 671 -32.26 35.48 31.12
CA ARG A 671 -31.47 36.28 32.07
C ARG A 671 -30.48 35.43 32.89
N HIS A 672 -30.86 34.24 33.28
CA HIS A 672 -30.06 33.34 34.11
C HIS A 672 -29.02 32.54 33.33
N GLU A 673 -29.15 32.46 32.01
CA GLU A 673 -28.22 31.78 31.10
C GLU A 673 -27.17 32.74 30.50
N MET A 674 -27.30 34.05 30.83
CA MET A 674 -26.33 35.02 30.34
C MET A 674 -24.95 34.78 30.96
N PRO A 675 -23.88 34.75 30.16
CA PRO A 675 -22.54 34.64 30.70
C PRO A 675 -22.17 35.85 31.55
N LYS A 676 -21.68 35.58 32.74
CA LYS A 676 -21.18 36.64 33.64
C LYS A 676 -19.90 37.25 33.04
N HIS A 677 -19.04 36.40 32.50
CA HIS A 677 -17.78 36.80 31.89
C HIS A 677 -17.73 36.37 30.42
N ILE A 678 -17.08 37.19 29.57
CA ILE A 678 -16.65 36.82 28.22
C ILE A 678 -15.13 36.89 28.20
N VAL A 679 -14.49 35.80 27.87
CA VAL A 679 -13.02 35.67 27.80
C VAL A 679 -12.64 35.49 26.35
N PHE A 680 -11.59 36.20 25.93
CA PHE A 680 -11.09 36.18 24.57
C PHE A 680 -9.77 35.43 24.51
N LEU A 681 -9.69 34.38 23.69
CA LEU A 681 -8.46 33.62 23.44
C LEU A 681 -8.05 33.75 21.98
N PRO A 682 -6.76 33.79 21.70
CA PRO A 682 -6.28 33.83 20.31
C PRO A 682 -6.58 32.53 19.54
N CYS A 683 -6.65 31.41 20.25
CA CYS A 683 -7.02 30.10 19.71
C CYS A 683 -7.74 29.30 20.79
N LEU A 684 -8.81 28.60 20.39
CA LEU A 684 -9.54 27.71 21.31
C LEU A 684 -8.87 26.33 21.33
N PRO A 685 -8.46 25.80 22.49
CA PRO A 685 -7.84 24.52 22.64
C PRO A 685 -8.72 23.38 22.15
N MET A 686 -8.16 22.53 21.26
CA MET A 686 -8.81 21.34 20.72
C MET A 686 -7.94 20.12 20.97
N THR A 687 -8.55 18.96 21.14
CA THR A 687 -7.82 17.68 21.21
C THR A 687 -7.32 17.27 19.81
N GLU A 688 -6.38 16.32 19.73
CA GLU A 688 -5.91 15.73 18.46
C GLU A 688 -7.03 15.16 17.59
N THR A 689 -8.14 14.77 18.21
CA THR A 689 -9.34 14.26 17.54
C THR A 689 -10.32 15.35 17.11
N GLY A 690 -9.99 16.64 17.32
CA GLY A 690 -10.82 17.79 16.95
C GLY A 690 -11.99 18.04 17.89
N LYS A 691 -11.97 17.53 19.15
CA LYS A 691 -12.94 17.85 20.19
C LYS A 691 -12.47 19.05 21.02
N PRO A 692 -13.39 19.84 21.60
CA PRO A 692 -13.01 20.88 22.57
C PRO A 692 -12.22 20.27 23.74
N ALA A 693 -11.04 20.81 24.03
CA ALA A 693 -10.26 20.45 25.21
C ALA A 693 -10.77 21.22 26.44
N ARG A 694 -11.96 20.86 26.94
CA ARG A 694 -12.72 21.66 27.91
C ARG A 694 -11.95 21.99 29.19
N ALA A 695 -11.14 21.04 29.70
CA ALA A 695 -10.31 21.29 30.87
C ALA A 695 -9.25 22.38 30.59
N GLU A 696 -8.66 22.35 29.40
CA GLU A 696 -7.68 23.36 28.98
C GLU A 696 -8.32 24.71 28.68
N ILE A 697 -9.53 24.71 28.06
CA ILE A 697 -10.33 25.92 27.86
C ILE A 697 -10.65 26.58 29.22
N LYS A 698 -11.06 25.78 30.21
CA LYS A 698 -11.35 26.30 31.59
C LYS A 698 -10.08 26.88 32.21
N ARG A 699 -8.93 26.20 32.11
CA ARG A 699 -7.65 26.66 32.67
C ARG A 699 -7.23 27.98 32.03
N GLN A 700 -7.22 28.08 30.69
CA GLN A 700 -6.84 29.31 29.99
C GLN A 700 -7.83 30.47 30.25
N ALA A 701 -9.12 30.17 30.39
CA ALA A 701 -10.10 31.17 30.75
C ALA A 701 -9.84 31.76 32.17
N MET A 702 -9.46 30.91 33.12
CA MET A 702 -9.11 31.37 34.48
C MET A 702 -7.83 32.21 34.47
N GLU A 703 -6.77 31.79 33.75
CA GLU A 703 -5.53 32.53 33.62
C GLU A 703 -5.74 33.90 32.99
N ALA A 704 -6.48 34.00 31.88
CA ALA A 704 -6.79 35.26 31.23
C ALA A 704 -7.62 36.20 32.12
N MET A 705 -8.46 35.67 33.01
CA MET A 705 -9.23 36.46 33.97
C MET A 705 -8.36 36.97 35.14
N GLU A 706 -7.33 36.21 35.54
CA GLU A 706 -6.36 36.63 36.57
C GLU A 706 -5.43 37.73 36.06
N GLU A 707 -4.94 37.59 34.83
CA GLU A 707 -4.11 38.62 34.16
C GLU A 707 -4.83 39.95 34.04
N ASN A 708 -6.13 39.93 33.66
CA ASN A 708 -6.95 41.14 33.58
C ASN A 708 -7.21 41.82 34.96
N LYS A 709 -7.25 41.06 36.07
CA LYS A 709 -7.37 41.61 37.42
C LYS A 709 -6.04 42.20 37.94
N GLY A 710 -4.91 41.70 37.45
CA GLY A 710 -3.57 42.24 37.79
C GLY A 710 -3.27 43.57 37.10
N GLY A 711 -3.81 43.81 35.90
CA GLY A 711 -3.64 45.03 35.11
C GLY A 711 -4.45 46.24 35.60
N GLU A 712 -5.50 46.04 36.43
CA GLU A 712 -6.29 47.12 37.03
C GLU A 712 -5.72 47.60 38.40
N ARG A 713 -4.67 46.99 38.91
CA ARG A 713 -4.01 47.34 40.21
C ARG A 713 -2.58 47.94 40.04
N GLY A 714 -2.15 48.25 38.78
CA GLY A 714 -0.87 48.87 38.49
C GLY A 714 -0.99 50.36 38.17
#